data_37824b5f7203e8dd3a692436e25af9b0
#
_entry.id   37824b5f7203e8dd3a692436e25af9b0
#
_cell.length_a   1.000
_cell.length_b   1.000
_cell.length_c   1.000
_cell.angle_alpha   90.00
_cell.angle_beta   90.00
_cell.angle_gamma   90.00
#
_symmetry.space_group_name_H-M   'P 1'
#
loop_
_entity.id
_entity.type
_entity.pdbx_description
1 polymer ?
#
loop_
_entity_poly.entity_id
_entity_poly.type
_entity_poly.pdbx_seq_one_letter_code
_entity_poly.pdbx_strand_id
1 'polypeptide(L)'
;MSENKNENKTSEDYVNAVSVIGARVHNLKNIDVTIPHDKLTVITGLSGSGKSSLAFDTIFAEGQRRYIETFSSYARNMLGTLERPDVDNISGLCPVIAIEQKTVNRNPRSTIGTTTEIYDYLRLLFARIGVARSYISGESMIKYTEEKIVNLILEKYSGRKIYILSPIVKNRKGHYKELFEQLRKKGYLTVRVDDELREIEFGMKLDRYKNHSIELVIDRLKVSDNDASRLADTVKNALKQGGKQLIVYDVEDDSIGYYSQMLMDPVSGISYREPAPHNFSFNSPHGACECCKGLGFVNIVDRAKIIPNGEISIYDGGIVPLGKYKNSMIFWQISAICEKYGHTIKTPIKDICEEAINDILNGTNERLVIKTETLSTSNYFMSYEGLVKYIEMQQNEDASSAAQKWSGQFFSRATCPECNGDRLNKEALHFFIGDKSIADLARLDISDLYQWSLTAEDLLNKQQAIIAHEILKEIRTRLSFLVDVGLDYLSLNRNSATLSGGESQRIRLATQLGSELVNVLYILDEPSIGLHQRDNKRLIDSLKKLRDADNSIIVVEHDKEIMLEADYIVDIGPKAGRKGGEVVFAGTPKDMLKTNTLTAEYLNGDKTIEIPLRRRYGNGKTLIIKNCRGNNLKNVTLTLPLGTFICISGVSGSGKSSLVNGTLQPILSRLFYRSNQEPLPYDEIEGVENIDKVVTVDQSPLGRSPRSNPATYTGVFSDIRTLFVNLPEAKIRGYKPGRFSFNVSGGRCETCNGNGYKTIEMNFLPDVLVPCETCGGRRYNRETLEVRFKGKSIADVLDMTINQAVDFFAGIPTILNKIKVLQDIGLGYIKLGQPSSTLSGGENQRVKLATELSKKDTGKTLFIFDEPTTGLHFEDINVLLGVLNRLVDKGNTVLVIEHNLDVIKSADYVIDMGPGGGKNGGNIIATGTPEQIAAGVSPTAPYIASEL
;
A
#
# COMPACT_ATOMS: atom_id res chain seq x y z
N MET A 1 -23.57 -43.68 -37.26
CA MET A 1 -23.72 -44.52 -36.04
C MET A 1 -22.39 -44.45 -35.33
N SER A 2 -22.27 -43.53 -34.39
CA SER A 2 -21.14 -43.43 -33.47
C SER A 2 -21.73 -43.59 -32.08
N GLU A 3 -21.36 -44.68 -31.44
CA GLU A 3 -21.84 -45.10 -30.12
C GLU A 3 -21.43 -44.12 -29.03
N ASN A 4 -22.43 -43.66 -28.33
CA ASN A 4 -22.29 -42.95 -27.03
C ASN A 4 -21.66 -43.91 -25.99
N LYS A 5 -20.40 -43.65 -25.65
CA LYS A 5 -19.84 -44.14 -24.39
C LYS A 5 -20.14 -43.14 -23.28
N ASN A 6 -21.35 -43.12 -22.76
CA ASN A 6 -21.67 -42.65 -21.43
C ASN A 6 -21.37 -43.79 -20.46
N GLU A 7 -20.16 -43.87 -19.95
CA GLU A 7 -19.87 -44.72 -18.79
C GLU A 7 -20.58 -44.16 -17.58
N ASN A 8 -21.33 -45.00 -16.92
CA ASN A 8 -22.08 -44.78 -15.70
C ASN A 8 -21.20 -44.19 -14.58
N LYS A 9 -21.18 -42.87 -14.44
CA LYS A 9 -20.77 -42.25 -13.18
C LYS A 9 -21.87 -42.53 -12.16
N THR A 10 -21.53 -43.20 -11.08
CA THR A 10 -22.44 -43.52 -9.98
C THR A 10 -22.92 -42.25 -9.29
N SER A 11 -24.15 -42.29 -8.76
CA SER A 11 -24.76 -41.15 -8.05
C SER A 11 -23.95 -40.65 -6.85
N GLU A 12 -23.03 -41.43 -6.32
CA GLU A 12 -22.11 -41.08 -5.25
C GLU A 12 -21.00 -40.10 -5.70
N ASP A 13 -20.58 -40.15 -6.97
CA ASP A 13 -19.55 -39.22 -7.50
C ASP A 13 -20.02 -37.75 -7.61
N TYR A 14 -21.34 -37.51 -7.67
CA TYR A 14 -21.94 -36.18 -7.73
C TYR A 14 -22.13 -35.54 -6.35
N VAL A 15 -22.09 -36.31 -5.28
CA VAL A 15 -22.30 -35.84 -3.90
C VAL A 15 -21.02 -35.19 -3.34
N ASN A 16 -19.84 -35.57 -3.88
CA ASN A 16 -18.54 -35.17 -3.34
C ASN A 16 -17.73 -34.26 -4.32
N ALA A 17 -18.40 -33.45 -5.13
CA ALA A 17 -17.73 -32.58 -6.10
C ALA A 17 -18.54 -31.32 -6.42
N VAL A 18 -17.89 -30.25 -6.78
CA VAL A 18 -18.49 -29.09 -7.45
C VAL A 18 -18.67 -29.43 -8.92
N SER A 19 -19.92 -29.52 -9.37
CA SER A 19 -20.24 -29.81 -10.78
C SER A 19 -20.81 -28.56 -11.45
N VAL A 20 -20.12 -28.08 -12.48
CA VAL A 20 -20.52 -26.95 -13.34
C VAL A 20 -20.99 -27.52 -14.66
N ILE A 21 -22.20 -27.19 -15.09
CA ILE A 21 -22.82 -27.69 -16.31
C ILE A 21 -23.22 -26.51 -17.18
N GLY A 22 -22.76 -26.51 -18.43
CA GLY A 22 -23.17 -25.55 -19.44
C GLY A 22 -22.65 -24.13 -19.21
N ALA A 23 -21.41 -23.95 -18.73
CA ALA A 23 -20.86 -22.62 -18.51
C ALA A 23 -20.50 -21.90 -19.82
N ARG A 24 -21.05 -20.67 -20.00
CA ARG A 24 -20.92 -19.83 -21.21
C ARG A 24 -20.42 -18.43 -20.92
N VAL A 25 -19.92 -18.19 -19.70
CA VAL A 25 -19.44 -16.86 -19.31
C VAL A 25 -18.22 -16.45 -20.16
N HIS A 26 -18.24 -15.24 -20.70
CA HIS A 26 -17.21 -14.64 -21.56
C HIS A 26 -16.85 -15.50 -22.80
N ASN A 27 -15.72 -16.21 -22.77
CA ASN A 27 -15.25 -17.04 -23.87
C ASN A 27 -15.46 -18.53 -23.65
N LEU A 28 -16.08 -18.95 -22.56
CA LEU A 28 -16.38 -20.35 -22.28
C LEU A 28 -17.42 -20.88 -23.29
N LYS A 29 -17.17 -22.08 -23.80
CA LYS A 29 -17.96 -22.70 -24.91
C LYS A 29 -18.89 -23.79 -24.40
N ASN A 30 -19.83 -23.43 -23.52
CA ASN A 30 -20.80 -24.39 -22.97
C ASN A 30 -20.10 -25.61 -22.33
N ILE A 31 -19.17 -25.33 -21.43
CA ILE A 31 -18.33 -26.35 -20.82
C ILE A 31 -18.98 -27.01 -19.61
N ASP A 32 -18.71 -28.31 -19.47
CA ASP A 32 -19.02 -29.10 -18.27
C ASP A 32 -17.72 -29.47 -17.58
N VAL A 33 -17.66 -29.25 -16.25
CA VAL A 33 -16.48 -29.58 -15.45
C VAL A 33 -16.91 -30.04 -14.06
N THR A 34 -16.25 -31.06 -13.56
CA THR A 34 -16.44 -31.59 -12.21
C THR A 34 -15.14 -31.44 -11.44
N ILE A 35 -15.19 -30.76 -10.29
CA ILE A 35 -14.05 -30.47 -9.42
C ILE A 35 -14.28 -31.19 -8.10
N PRO A 36 -13.43 -32.16 -7.71
CA PRO A 36 -13.61 -32.93 -6.49
C PRO A 36 -13.44 -32.05 -5.23
N HIS A 37 -14.25 -32.33 -4.19
CA HIS A 37 -14.11 -31.71 -2.86
C HIS A 37 -12.84 -32.20 -2.15
N ASP A 38 -12.42 -31.45 -1.15
CA ASP A 38 -11.29 -31.77 -0.24
C ASP A 38 -9.99 -32.07 -1.00
N LYS A 39 -9.81 -31.38 -2.13
CA LYS A 39 -8.66 -31.48 -3.02
C LYS A 39 -8.07 -30.12 -3.35
N LEU A 40 -6.77 -30.11 -3.61
CA LEU A 40 -6.07 -29.01 -4.25
C LEU A 40 -6.21 -29.14 -5.76
N THR A 41 -7.09 -28.35 -6.36
CA THR A 41 -7.33 -28.33 -7.82
C THR A 41 -6.65 -27.12 -8.46
N VAL A 42 -5.86 -27.35 -9.49
CA VAL A 42 -5.24 -26.30 -10.29
C VAL A 42 -5.99 -26.10 -11.59
N ILE A 43 -6.43 -24.87 -11.88
CA ILE A 43 -6.96 -24.46 -13.18
C ILE A 43 -5.85 -23.77 -13.96
N THR A 44 -5.44 -24.37 -15.08
CA THR A 44 -4.32 -23.89 -15.92
C THR A 44 -4.74 -23.68 -17.37
N GLY A 45 -3.81 -23.25 -18.24
CA GLY A 45 -3.99 -23.01 -19.67
C GLY A 45 -3.46 -21.64 -20.12
N LEU A 46 -3.46 -21.34 -21.38
CA LEU A 46 -2.96 -20.10 -21.98
C LEU A 46 -3.60 -18.84 -21.38
N SER A 47 -2.89 -17.72 -21.40
CA SER A 47 -3.48 -16.42 -21.03
C SER A 47 -4.68 -16.10 -21.93
N GLY A 48 -5.83 -15.74 -21.31
CA GLY A 48 -7.08 -15.50 -22.03
C GLY A 48 -7.79 -16.77 -22.54
N SER A 49 -7.44 -17.97 -22.07
CA SER A 49 -8.16 -19.22 -22.41
C SER A 49 -9.52 -19.35 -21.71
N GLY A 50 -9.77 -18.66 -20.59
CA GLY A 50 -11.03 -18.70 -19.85
C GLY A 50 -10.89 -19.18 -18.38
N LYS A 51 -9.67 -19.34 -17.86
CA LYS A 51 -9.41 -19.78 -16.48
C LYS A 51 -10.14 -18.95 -15.43
N SER A 52 -9.92 -17.64 -15.44
CA SER A 52 -10.55 -16.72 -14.50
C SER A 52 -12.06 -16.65 -14.73
N SER A 53 -12.54 -16.82 -15.98
CA SER A 53 -13.97 -16.89 -16.28
C SER A 53 -14.65 -18.11 -15.64
N LEU A 54 -13.96 -19.24 -15.57
CA LEU A 54 -14.48 -20.41 -14.85
C LEU A 54 -14.39 -20.23 -13.33
N ALA A 55 -13.20 -19.86 -12.81
CA ALA A 55 -12.95 -19.83 -11.36
C ALA A 55 -13.70 -18.68 -10.68
N PHE A 56 -13.56 -17.43 -11.20
CA PHE A 56 -14.08 -16.23 -10.55
C PHE A 56 -15.44 -15.80 -11.10
N ASP A 57 -15.58 -15.68 -12.42
CA ASP A 57 -16.81 -15.14 -13.03
C ASP A 57 -17.94 -16.18 -13.10
N THR A 58 -17.64 -17.48 -12.84
CA THR A 58 -18.65 -18.56 -12.81
C THR A 58 -18.80 -19.14 -11.40
N ILE A 59 -17.79 -19.84 -10.87
CA ILE A 59 -17.90 -20.58 -9.58
C ILE A 59 -18.00 -19.61 -8.42
N PHE A 60 -17.08 -18.65 -8.29
CA PHE A 60 -17.10 -17.68 -7.20
C PHE A 60 -18.34 -16.78 -7.27
N ALA A 61 -18.67 -16.25 -8.46
CA ALA A 61 -19.82 -15.37 -8.65
C ALA A 61 -21.13 -16.05 -8.23
N GLU A 62 -21.35 -17.32 -8.57
CA GLU A 62 -22.54 -18.07 -8.15
C GLU A 62 -22.52 -18.37 -6.65
N GLY A 63 -21.37 -18.72 -6.08
CA GLY A 63 -21.25 -18.93 -4.64
C GLY A 63 -21.55 -17.67 -3.84
N GLN A 64 -21.03 -16.53 -4.27
CA GLN A 64 -21.30 -15.21 -3.68
C GLN A 64 -22.78 -14.83 -3.82
N ARG A 65 -23.39 -15.05 -4.99
CA ARG A 65 -24.81 -14.80 -5.22
C ARG A 65 -25.69 -15.60 -4.25
N ARG A 66 -25.44 -16.90 -4.12
CA ARG A 66 -26.17 -17.78 -3.17
C ARG A 66 -25.98 -17.32 -1.73
N TYR A 67 -24.78 -16.92 -1.35
CA TYR A 67 -24.50 -16.40 -0.01
C TYR A 67 -25.31 -15.12 0.29
N ILE A 68 -25.33 -14.17 -0.65
CA ILE A 68 -26.13 -12.93 -0.51
C ILE A 68 -27.64 -13.23 -0.46
N GLU A 69 -28.12 -14.26 -1.13
CA GLU A 69 -29.53 -14.66 -1.08
C GLU A 69 -29.96 -15.13 0.32
N THR A 70 -29.04 -15.58 1.17
CA THR A 70 -29.35 -15.95 2.56
C THR A 70 -29.61 -14.75 3.47
N PHE A 71 -29.26 -13.54 3.03
CA PHE A 71 -29.45 -12.33 3.81
C PHE A 71 -30.88 -11.83 3.83
N SER A 72 -31.22 -10.99 4.82
CA SER A 72 -32.52 -10.33 4.90
C SER A 72 -32.79 -9.46 3.66
N SER A 73 -34.06 -9.23 3.33
CA SER A 73 -34.47 -8.38 2.20
C SER A 73 -33.86 -6.97 2.27
N TYR A 74 -33.72 -6.42 3.47
CA TYR A 74 -33.07 -5.11 3.69
C TYR A 74 -31.59 -5.15 3.31
N ALA A 75 -30.84 -6.16 3.79
CA ALA A 75 -29.42 -6.31 3.48
C ALA A 75 -29.20 -6.57 1.97
N ARG A 76 -30.05 -7.38 1.33
CA ARG A 76 -30.00 -7.62 -0.11
C ARG A 76 -30.23 -6.35 -0.94
N ASN A 77 -31.20 -5.52 -0.54
CA ASN A 77 -31.45 -4.24 -1.22
C ASN A 77 -30.29 -3.26 -1.05
N MET A 78 -29.58 -3.31 0.08
CA MET A 78 -28.43 -2.45 0.35
C MET A 78 -27.17 -2.94 -0.39
N LEU A 79 -26.97 -4.25 -0.56
CA LEU A 79 -25.85 -4.85 -1.24
C LEU A 79 -26.00 -4.93 -2.77
N GLY A 80 -27.24 -4.75 -3.27
CA GLY A 80 -27.58 -4.93 -4.67
C GLY A 80 -27.86 -6.39 -5.04
N THR A 81 -28.51 -6.62 -6.18
CA THR A 81 -28.75 -7.94 -6.75
C THR A 81 -27.59 -8.32 -7.67
N LEU A 82 -26.90 -9.42 -7.40
CA LEU A 82 -25.90 -9.96 -8.31
C LEU A 82 -26.61 -10.71 -9.45
N GLU A 83 -26.18 -10.49 -10.68
CA GLU A 83 -26.64 -11.24 -11.84
C GLU A 83 -26.15 -12.69 -11.75
N ARG A 84 -27.03 -13.64 -12.14
CA ARG A 84 -26.63 -15.04 -12.21
C ARG A 84 -25.63 -15.22 -13.38
N PRO A 85 -24.50 -15.92 -13.19
CA PRO A 85 -23.61 -16.24 -14.30
C PRO A 85 -24.35 -17.06 -15.36
N ASP A 86 -23.92 -16.92 -16.63
CA ASP A 86 -24.48 -17.71 -17.76
C ASP A 86 -24.01 -19.15 -17.67
N VAL A 87 -24.77 -19.95 -16.91
CA VAL A 87 -24.52 -21.35 -16.64
C VAL A 87 -25.86 -22.08 -16.46
N ASP A 88 -25.95 -23.30 -16.95
CA ASP A 88 -27.18 -24.10 -16.81
C ASP A 88 -27.39 -24.51 -15.34
N ASN A 89 -26.40 -25.12 -14.75
CA ASN A 89 -26.45 -25.52 -13.34
C ASN A 89 -25.06 -25.56 -12.68
N ILE A 90 -25.01 -25.22 -11.39
CA ILE A 90 -23.85 -25.48 -10.52
C ILE A 90 -24.37 -26.18 -9.24
N SER A 91 -23.88 -27.39 -8.99
CA SER A 91 -24.21 -28.18 -7.80
C SER A 91 -22.97 -28.42 -6.93
N GLY A 92 -23.15 -28.77 -5.68
CA GLY A 92 -22.07 -29.08 -4.75
C GLY A 92 -21.30 -27.88 -4.24
N LEU A 93 -21.78 -26.63 -4.40
CA LEU A 93 -21.07 -25.45 -3.92
C LEU A 93 -21.13 -25.34 -2.40
N CYS A 94 -19.96 -25.35 -1.76
CA CYS A 94 -19.74 -24.91 -0.39
C CYS A 94 -19.71 -23.37 -0.31
N PRO A 95 -19.69 -22.75 0.88
CA PRO A 95 -19.35 -21.33 1.03
C PRO A 95 -18.01 -21.01 0.32
N VAL A 96 -17.98 -19.95 -0.48
CA VAL A 96 -16.82 -19.64 -1.33
C VAL A 96 -16.09 -18.41 -0.83
N ILE A 97 -14.77 -18.49 -0.70
CA ILE A 97 -13.88 -17.37 -0.38
C ILE A 97 -12.86 -17.18 -1.49
N ALA A 98 -12.84 -15.98 -2.09
CA ALA A 98 -11.84 -15.64 -3.10
C ALA A 98 -10.68 -14.82 -2.52
N ILE A 99 -9.47 -15.17 -2.90
CA ILE A 99 -8.25 -14.46 -2.54
C ILE A 99 -7.58 -13.93 -3.83
N GLU A 100 -8.06 -12.76 -4.27
CA GLU A 100 -7.57 -12.09 -5.47
C GLU A 100 -6.37 -11.18 -5.19
N GLN A 101 -5.60 -10.90 -6.25
CA GLN A 101 -4.45 -9.99 -6.22
C GLN A 101 -4.82 -8.49 -6.14
N LYS A 102 -5.97 -8.11 -6.71
CA LYS A 102 -6.28 -6.70 -7.06
C LYS A 102 -6.65 -5.78 -5.89
N THR A 103 -6.85 -6.29 -4.69
CA THR A 103 -7.37 -5.51 -3.56
C THR A 103 -6.27 -5.03 -2.62
N VAL A 104 -5.42 -4.11 -3.07
CA VAL A 104 -4.52 -3.39 -2.15
C VAL A 104 -5.36 -2.38 -1.35
N ASN A 105 -5.42 -2.56 -0.05
CA ASN A 105 -6.09 -1.61 0.84
C ASN A 105 -5.31 -0.29 0.85
N ARG A 106 -5.91 0.78 0.31
CA ARG A 106 -5.29 2.11 0.22
C ARG A 106 -5.42 2.94 1.50
N ASN A 107 -6.06 2.40 2.54
CA ASN A 107 -6.20 3.10 3.79
C ASN A 107 -4.82 3.29 4.45
N PRO A 108 -4.35 4.52 4.69
CA PRO A 108 -3.04 4.78 5.28
C PRO A 108 -2.93 4.30 6.74
N ARG A 109 -4.05 3.98 7.39
CA ARG A 109 -4.10 3.44 8.74
C ARG A 109 -4.06 1.92 8.80
N SER A 110 -4.22 1.23 7.66
CA SER A 110 -4.14 -0.23 7.61
C SER A 110 -2.68 -0.68 7.65
N THR A 111 -2.37 -1.59 8.57
CA THR A 111 -1.05 -2.22 8.72
C THR A 111 -1.18 -3.73 8.68
N ILE A 112 -0.06 -4.45 8.50
CA ILE A 112 -0.05 -5.91 8.58
C ILE A 112 -0.65 -6.38 9.91
N GLY A 113 -0.22 -5.78 11.03
CA GLY A 113 -0.73 -6.14 12.36
C GLY A 113 -2.23 -5.99 12.51
N THR A 114 -2.84 -4.96 11.90
CA THR A 114 -4.31 -4.78 11.95
C THR A 114 -5.06 -5.69 10.98
N THR A 115 -4.46 -6.03 9.83
CA THR A 115 -5.08 -6.92 8.85
C THR A 115 -5.07 -8.37 9.31
N THR A 116 -4.04 -8.77 10.07
CA THR A 116 -3.87 -10.12 10.63
C THR A 116 -4.46 -10.28 12.03
N GLU A 117 -5.04 -9.21 12.59
CA GLU A 117 -5.56 -9.14 13.97
C GLU A 117 -4.50 -9.32 15.08
N ILE A 118 -3.24 -9.61 14.73
CA ILE A 118 -2.16 -9.81 15.72
C ILE A 118 -1.99 -8.58 16.60
N TYR A 119 -2.13 -7.38 16.02
CA TYR A 119 -2.03 -6.14 16.78
C TYR A 119 -3.14 -5.99 17.82
N ASP A 120 -4.32 -6.56 17.59
CA ASP A 120 -5.43 -6.54 18.54
C ASP A 120 -5.14 -7.41 19.77
N TYR A 121 -4.50 -8.56 19.55
CA TYR A 121 -4.02 -9.39 20.66
C TYR A 121 -2.85 -8.74 21.40
N LEU A 122 -1.92 -8.07 20.70
CA LEU A 122 -0.86 -7.31 21.36
C LEU A 122 -1.43 -6.19 22.25
N ARG A 123 -2.42 -5.43 21.77
CA ARG A 123 -3.10 -4.39 22.57
C ARG A 123 -3.75 -4.97 23.83
N LEU A 124 -4.38 -6.14 23.71
CA LEU A 124 -4.96 -6.83 24.84
C LEU A 124 -3.88 -7.28 25.83
N LEU A 125 -2.79 -7.85 25.32
CA LEU A 125 -1.66 -8.30 26.14
C LEU A 125 -1.07 -7.14 26.95
N PHE A 126 -0.74 -6.01 26.31
CA PHE A 126 -0.19 -4.83 27.00
C PHE A 126 -1.16 -4.21 27.98
N ALA A 127 -2.47 -4.21 27.69
CA ALA A 127 -3.49 -3.73 28.62
C ALA A 127 -3.62 -4.61 29.88
N ARG A 128 -3.27 -5.89 29.81
CA ARG A 128 -3.42 -6.83 30.92
C ARG A 128 -2.16 -7.00 31.76
N ILE A 129 -0.99 -7.03 31.13
CA ILE A 129 0.26 -7.35 31.80
C ILE A 129 1.37 -6.31 31.62
N GLY A 130 1.16 -5.28 30.79
CA GLY A 130 2.15 -4.21 30.53
C GLY A 130 2.48 -3.42 31.79
N VAL A 131 3.76 -3.22 32.03
CA VAL A 131 4.29 -2.41 33.16
C VAL A 131 4.52 -0.99 32.67
N ALA A 132 3.84 -0.04 33.30
CA ALA A 132 3.99 1.39 32.95
C ALA A 132 5.29 1.98 33.53
N ARG A 133 6.03 2.73 32.71
CA ARG A 133 7.17 3.55 33.12
C ARG A 133 6.93 5.01 32.76
N SER A 134 7.45 5.91 33.58
CA SER A 134 7.33 7.34 33.32
C SER A 134 8.17 7.75 32.11
N TYR A 135 7.60 8.52 31.17
CA TYR A 135 8.36 9.07 30.04
C TYR A 135 9.26 10.28 30.45
N ILE A 136 9.20 10.70 31.70
CA ILE A 136 10.07 11.77 32.25
C ILE A 136 11.22 11.17 33.04
N SER A 137 10.90 10.37 34.10
CA SER A 137 11.91 9.83 35.01
C SER A 137 12.46 8.46 34.56
N GLY A 138 11.72 7.73 33.71
CA GLY A 138 12.05 6.35 33.36
C GLY A 138 11.66 5.31 34.43
N GLU A 139 11.27 5.77 35.63
CA GLU A 139 10.91 4.90 36.75
C GLU A 139 9.57 4.20 36.56
N SER A 140 9.41 3.06 37.22
CA SER A 140 8.14 2.31 37.18
C SER A 140 7.04 3.07 37.90
N MET A 141 5.88 3.18 37.28
CA MET A 141 4.74 3.86 37.88
C MET A 141 4.07 3.02 38.96
N ILE A 142 3.64 3.67 40.02
CA ILE A 142 3.08 3.03 41.19
C ILE A 142 1.61 3.42 41.36
N LYS A 143 0.80 2.43 41.78
CA LYS A 143 -0.61 2.61 42.15
C LYS A 143 -0.76 2.32 43.63
N TYR A 144 -1.30 3.25 44.38
CA TYR A 144 -1.52 3.09 45.81
C TYR A 144 -2.99 2.84 46.16
N THR A 145 -3.25 2.06 47.16
CA THR A 145 -4.57 1.99 47.83
C THR A 145 -4.73 3.15 48.82
N GLU A 146 -5.94 3.53 49.18
CA GLU A 146 -6.20 4.58 50.19
C GLU A 146 -5.44 4.32 51.49
N GLU A 147 -5.53 3.10 52.01
CA GLU A 147 -4.85 2.68 53.24
C GLU A 147 -3.32 2.82 53.13
N LYS A 148 -2.77 2.42 51.97
CA LYS A 148 -1.31 2.55 51.78
C LYS A 148 -0.88 4.02 51.70
N ILE A 149 -1.69 4.89 51.07
CA ILE A 149 -1.42 6.34 51.04
C ILE A 149 -1.41 6.91 52.43
N VAL A 150 -2.41 6.60 53.28
CA VAL A 150 -2.49 7.05 54.65
C VAL A 150 -1.26 6.61 55.45
N ASN A 151 -0.89 5.32 55.36
CA ASN A 151 0.28 4.78 56.06
C ASN A 151 1.59 5.44 55.63
N LEU A 152 1.78 5.66 54.31
CA LEU A 152 2.95 6.35 53.78
C LEU A 152 3.03 7.82 54.24
N ILE A 153 1.90 8.50 54.35
CA ILE A 153 1.87 9.87 54.86
C ILE A 153 2.20 9.89 56.37
N LEU A 154 1.65 8.97 57.18
CA LEU A 154 1.97 8.85 58.59
C LEU A 154 3.45 8.56 58.80
N GLU A 155 4.04 7.64 58.04
CA GLU A 155 5.44 7.25 58.15
C GLU A 155 6.39 8.38 57.69
N LYS A 156 6.15 8.96 56.51
CA LYS A 156 7.06 9.93 55.91
C LYS A 156 7.00 11.32 56.51
N TYR A 157 5.83 11.78 56.98
CA TYR A 157 5.61 13.16 57.47
C TYR A 157 5.27 13.24 58.95
N SER A 158 5.57 12.21 59.74
CA SER A 158 5.31 12.20 61.17
C SER A 158 5.90 13.45 61.88
N GLY A 159 5.08 14.18 62.64
CA GLY A 159 5.46 15.40 63.33
C GLY A 159 5.49 16.66 62.49
N ARG A 160 5.40 16.61 61.20
CA ARG A 160 5.50 17.73 60.27
C ARG A 160 4.15 18.38 59.96
N LYS A 161 4.20 19.68 59.60
CA LYS A 161 3.03 20.40 59.07
C LYS A 161 2.91 20.19 57.58
N ILE A 162 1.81 19.61 57.16
CA ILE A 162 1.54 19.34 55.73
C ILE A 162 0.22 19.96 55.28
N TYR A 163 0.13 20.27 53.98
CA TYR A 163 -1.10 20.58 53.32
C TYR A 163 -1.44 19.41 52.39
N ILE A 164 -2.68 18.97 52.43
CA ILE A 164 -3.19 17.95 51.49
C ILE A 164 -3.94 18.70 50.41
N LEU A 165 -3.46 18.54 49.19
CA LEU A 165 -3.93 19.23 48.00
C LEU A 165 -4.58 18.24 46.99
N SER A 166 -5.58 18.74 46.30
CA SER A 166 -6.22 18.01 45.15
C SER A 166 -5.94 18.74 43.87
N PRO A 167 -5.29 18.14 42.87
CA PRO A 167 -5.07 18.75 41.57
C PRO A 167 -6.38 18.83 40.79
N ILE A 168 -6.89 20.05 40.52
CA ILE A 168 -8.13 20.30 39.77
C ILE A 168 -7.85 20.66 38.32
N VAL A 169 -6.82 21.49 38.08
CA VAL A 169 -6.38 21.89 36.75
C VAL A 169 -4.89 21.67 36.65
N LYS A 170 -4.44 21.01 35.53
CA LYS A 170 -3.02 20.77 35.25
C LYS A 170 -2.64 21.43 33.94
N ASN A 171 -1.80 22.45 33.98
CA ASN A 171 -1.15 23.11 32.83
C ASN A 171 -2.12 23.45 31.69
N ARG A 172 -3.24 24.14 31.96
CA ARG A 172 -4.27 24.50 30.96
C ARG A 172 -4.55 25.98 30.93
N LYS A 173 -4.78 26.54 29.74
CA LYS A 173 -5.20 27.95 29.56
C LYS A 173 -6.63 28.15 30.02
N GLY A 174 -6.89 29.29 30.67
CA GLY A 174 -8.23 29.68 31.09
C GLY A 174 -8.24 30.72 32.19
N HIS A 175 -9.33 31.46 32.36
CA HIS A 175 -9.47 32.46 33.42
C HIS A 175 -10.03 31.89 34.73
N TYR A 176 -10.63 30.70 34.71
CA TYR A 176 -11.13 29.88 35.82
C TYR A 176 -12.06 30.55 36.84
N LYS A 177 -12.67 31.69 36.50
CA LYS A 177 -13.59 32.43 37.39
C LYS A 177 -14.73 31.56 37.92
N GLU A 178 -15.41 30.83 37.06
CA GLU A 178 -16.54 29.96 37.45
C GLU A 178 -16.08 28.82 38.37
N LEU A 179 -14.90 28.26 38.14
CA LEU A 179 -14.30 27.22 38.98
C LEU A 179 -14.08 27.74 40.41
N PHE A 180 -13.47 28.90 40.57
CA PHE A 180 -13.22 29.47 41.87
C PHE A 180 -14.55 29.81 42.62
N GLU A 181 -15.57 30.31 41.93
CA GLU A 181 -16.89 30.54 42.51
C GLU A 181 -17.57 29.25 42.98
N GLN A 182 -17.44 28.15 42.19
CA GLN A 182 -17.95 26.81 42.55
C GLN A 182 -17.22 26.25 43.80
N LEU A 183 -15.89 26.36 43.86
CA LEU A 183 -15.09 25.88 44.97
C LEU A 183 -15.45 26.65 46.27
N ARG A 184 -15.62 27.96 46.17
CA ARG A 184 -16.05 28.82 47.32
C ARG A 184 -17.47 28.46 47.79
N LYS A 185 -18.43 28.19 46.90
CA LYS A 185 -19.76 27.71 47.26
C LYS A 185 -19.74 26.36 48.00
N LYS A 186 -18.76 25.51 47.69
CA LYS A 186 -18.53 24.23 48.38
C LYS A 186 -17.80 24.38 49.71
N GLY A 187 -17.42 25.62 50.14
CA GLY A 187 -16.76 25.89 51.43
C GLY A 187 -15.25 25.86 51.36
N TYR A 188 -14.63 25.73 50.22
CA TYR A 188 -13.17 25.79 50.08
C TYR A 188 -12.69 27.25 49.94
N LEU A 189 -11.69 27.61 50.70
CA LEU A 189 -11.19 28.99 50.75
C LEU A 189 -9.78 29.18 50.23
N THR A 190 -9.03 28.12 50.01
CA THR A 190 -7.61 28.23 49.63
C THR A 190 -7.30 27.29 48.46
N VAL A 191 -6.51 27.81 47.55
CA VAL A 191 -5.94 27.08 46.41
C VAL A 191 -4.44 27.37 46.29
N ARG A 192 -3.71 26.46 45.68
CA ARG A 192 -2.35 26.70 45.17
C ARG A 192 -2.45 26.88 43.66
N VAL A 193 -2.02 28.03 43.17
CA VAL A 193 -2.06 28.39 41.75
C VAL A 193 -0.64 28.67 41.29
N ASP A 194 -0.16 27.91 40.31
CA ASP A 194 1.18 28.07 39.74
C ASP A 194 2.26 28.13 40.85
N ASP A 195 2.19 27.18 41.77
CA ASP A 195 3.05 27.00 42.96
C ASP A 195 2.88 28.02 44.08
N GLU A 196 1.97 28.99 43.96
CA GLU A 196 1.69 29.96 45.02
C GLU A 196 0.34 29.68 45.74
N LEU A 197 0.36 29.69 47.09
CA LEU A 197 -0.86 29.58 47.86
C LEU A 197 -1.63 30.92 47.83
N ARG A 198 -2.89 30.85 47.45
CA ARG A 198 -3.80 32.01 47.32
C ARG A 198 -5.14 31.72 47.98
N GLU A 199 -5.75 32.75 48.63
CA GLU A 199 -7.13 32.65 49.04
C GLU A 199 -8.09 32.94 47.89
N ILE A 200 -9.20 32.21 47.86
CA ILE A 200 -10.22 32.38 46.79
C ILE A 200 -11.05 33.63 47.13
N GLU A 201 -10.74 34.72 46.48
CA GLU A 201 -11.49 35.98 46.58
C GLU A 201 -12.73 35.96 45.66
N PHE A 202 -13.66 36.84 45.99
CA PHE A 202 -14.88 37.03 45.13
C PHE A 202 -14.47 37.61 43.79
N GLY A 203 -14.85 36.90 42.69
CA GLY A 203 -14.51 37.33 41.34
C GLY A 203 -13.07 37.05 40.91
N MET A 204 -12.31 36.25 41.68
CA MET A 204 -10.95 35.81 41.30
C MET A 204 -10.90 35.23 39.91
N LYS A 205 -9.93 35.68 39.09
CA LYS A 205 -9.68 35.23 37.72
C LYS A 205 -8.19 35.18 37.42
N LEU A 206 -7.76 34.27 36.61
CA LEU A 206 -6.39 34.13 36.13
C LEU A 206 -6.24 34.66 34.69
N ASP A 207 -4.99 34.77 34.21
CA ASP A 207 -4.70 35.18 32.84
C ASP A 207 -5.18 34.13 31.82
N ARG A 208 -6.12 34.51 30.96
CA ARG A 208 -6.75 33.61 29.95
C ARG A 208 -5.75 32.95 28.99
N TYR A 209 -4.63 33.60 28.71
CA TYR A 209 -3.68 33.21 27.68
C TYR A 209 -2.50 32.40 28.19
N LYS A 210 -2.31 32.35 29.54
CA LYS A 210 -1.29 31.53 30.19
C LYS A 210 -1.83 30.18 30.60
N ASN A 211 -0.92 29.20 30.66
CA ASN A 211 -1.23 27.90 31.23
C ASN A 211 -1.18 28.02 32.76
N HIS A 212 -2.17 27.45 33.43
CA HIS A 212 -2.24 27.45 34.88
C HIS A 212 -2.38 26.03 35.43
N SER A 213 -1.80 25.78 36.56
CA SER A 213 -2.03 24.62 37.42
C SER A 213 -2.74 25.08 38.70
N ILE A 214 -3.87 24.44 39.04
CA ILE A 214 -4.69 24.81 40.17
C ILE A 214 -4.89 23.58 41.05
N GLU A 215 -4.45 23.68 42.33
CA GLU A 215 -4.54 22.64 43.32
C GLU A 215 -5.38 23.15 44.50
N LEU A 216 -6.40 22.38 44.85
CA LEU A 216 -7.32 22.71 45.90
C LEU A 216 -6.75 22.28 47.27
N VAL A 217 -6.63 23.15 48.23
CA VAL A 217 -6.25 22.79 49.60
C VAL A 217 -7.46 22.16 50.31
N ILE A 218 -7.33 20.86 50.61
CA ILE A 218 -8.40 20.11 51.30
C ILE A 218 -8.28 20.23 52.79
N ASP A 219 -7.07 20.10 53.36
CA ASP A 219 -6.81 20.20 54.78
C ASP A 219 -5.37 20.64 55.03
N ARG A 220 -5.17 21.19 56.22
CA ARG A 220 -3.89 21.63 56.79
C ARG A 220 -3.77 20.97 58.16
N LEU A 221 -2.83 20.06 58.31
CA LEU A 221 -2.68 19.31 59.55
C LEU A 221 -1.21 19.10 59.94
N LYS A 222 -0.96 18.90 61.22
CA LYS A 222 0.29 18.39 61.73
C LYS A 222 0.14 16.90 61.91
N VAL A 223 0.94 16.10 61.21
CA VAL A 223 0.78 14.64 61.20
C VAL A 223 1.13 14.05 62.55
N SER A 224 0.17 13.33 63.18
CA SER A 224 0.41 12.54 64.40
C SER A 224 -0.37 11.22 64.30
N ASP A 225 0.06 10.20 65.04
CA ASP A 225 -0.60 8.90 65.07
C ASP A 225 -2.06 8.97 65.60
N ASN A 226 -2.37 9.99 66.42
CA ASN A 226 -3.72 10.22 66.91
C ASN A 226 -4.68 10.79 65.88
N ASP A 227 -4.17 11.32 64.76
CA ASP A 227 -4.95 11.95 63.68
C ASP A 227 -5.23 10.99 62.51
N ALA A 228 -4.91 9.70 62.62
CA ALA A 228 -5.03 8.73 61.54
C ALA A 228 -6.45 8.67 60.93
N SER A 229 -7.51 8.78 61.74
CA SER A 229 -8.89 8.79 61.24
C SER A 229 -9.22 10.04 60.43
N ARG A 230 -8.80 11.23 60.93
CA ARG A 230 -8.97 12.49 60.21
C ARG A 230 -8.17 12.51 58.90
N LEU A 231 -6.93 11.98 58.94
CA LEU A 231 -6.11 11.85 57.78
C LEU A 231 -6.75 10.95 56.71
N ALA A 232 -7.36 9.80 57.14
CA ALA A 232 -8.04 8.91 56.20
C ALA A 232 -9.23 9.59 55.52
N ASP A 233 -10.06 10.33 56.26
CA ASP A 233 -11.19 11.08 55.68
C ASP A 233 -10.71 12.19 54.76
N THR A 234 -9.64 12.89 55.14
CA THR A 234 -9.01 13.94 54.31
C THR A 234 -8.47 13.36 53.01
N VAL A 235 -7.74 12.24 53.07
CA VAL A 235 -7.19 11.54 51.89
C VAL A 235 -8.31 11.09 50.97
N LYS A 236 -9.38 10.50 51.53
CA LYS A 236 -10.55 10.07 50.74
C LYS A 236 -11.22 11.25 50.02
N ASN A 237 -11.40 12.37 50.73
CA ASN A 237 -11.97 13.59 50.13
C ASN A 237 -11.03 14.18 49.08
N ALA A 238 -9.73 14.22 49.32
CA ALA A 238 -8.73 14.71 48.38
C ALA A 238 -8.71 13.88 47.09
N LEU A 239 -8.71 12.57 47.21
CA LEU A 239 -8.78 11.66 46.06
C LEU A 239 -10.08 11.81 45.25
N LYS A 240 -11.20 12.06 45.95
CA LYS A 240 -12.50 12.29 45.29
C LYS A 240 -12.52 13.59 44.47
N GLN A 241 -11.95 14.71 45.02
CA GLN A 241 -11.92 16.01 44.34
C GLN A 241 -10.83 16.05 43.25
N GLY A 242 -9.67 15.42 43.48
CA GLY A 242 -8.50 15.42 42.58
C GLY A 242 -8.51 14.30 41.55
N GLY A 243 -9.67 13.64 41.30
CA GLY A 243 -9.74 12.62 40.25
C GLY A 243 -8.83 11.41 40.53
N LYS A 244 -8.88 10.87 41.80
CA LYS A 244 -8.03 9.76 42.27
C LYS A 244 -6.55 10.14 42.52
N GLN A 245 -6.22 11.42 42.55
CA GLN A 245 -4.89 11.94 42.82
C GLN A 245 -4.92 12.89 43.99
N LEU A 246 -3.83 12.93 44.77
CA LEU A 246 -3.59 13.90 45.77
C LEU A 246 -2.11 14.31 45.85
N ILE A 247 -1.86 15.46 46.37
CA ILE A 247 -0.52 16.05 46.57
C ILE A 247 -0.38 16.36 48.02
N VAL A 248 0.74 15.99 48.62
CA VAL A 248 1.15 16.40 49.98
C VAL A 248 2.25 17.44 49.85
N TYR A 249 1.99 18.63 50.35
CA TYR A 249 2.97 19.71 50.41
C TYR A 249 3.49 19.83 51.85
N ASP A 250 4.77 19.58 52.01
CA ASP A 250 5.46 19.78 53.29
C ASP A 250 5.92 21.22 53.39
N VAL A 251 5.40 21.93 54.41
CA VAL A 251 5.66 23.36 54.62
C VAL A 251 7.08 23.62 55.19
N GLU A 252 7.67 22.63 55.87
CA GLU A 252 8.98 22.79 56.52
C GLU A 252 10.15 22.62 55.51
N ASP A 253 10.02 21.66 54.59
CA ASP A 253 11.05 21.34 53.60
C ASP A 253 10.75 21.91 52.18
N ASP A 254 9.64 22.62 52.01
CA ASP A 254 9.14 23.09 50.69
C ASP A 254 9.11 21.97 49.65
N SER A 255 8.77 20.75 50.09
CA SER A 255 8.80 19.57 49.24
C SER A 255 7.40 19.06 48.92
N ILE A 256 7.29 18.42 47.76
CA ILE A 256 6.02 17.89 47.22
C ILE A 256 6.09 16.37 47.12
N GLY A 257 5.06 15.69 47.63
CA GLY A 257 4.86 14.27 47.48
C GLY A 257 3.59 14.00 46.67
N TYR A 258 3.70 13.20 45.63
CA TYR A 258 2.58 12.81 44.76
C TYR A 258 2.07 11.42 45.12
N TYR A 259 0.75 11.27 45.28
CA TYR A 259 0.08 10.01 45.60
C TYR A 259 -1.16 9.83 44.72
N SER A 260 -1.40 8.61 44.24
CA SER A 260 -2.52 8.33 43.32
C SER A 260 -3.04 6.90 43.42
N GLN A 261 -4.34 6.75 43.22
CA GLN A 261 -4.97 5.47 42.97
C GLN A 261 -4.87 5.05 41.48
N MET A 262 -4.35 5.94 40.61
CA MET A 262 -3.98 5.63 39.23
C MET A 262 -2.47 5.36 39.14
N LEU A 263 -2.01 4.84 38.04
CA LEU A 263 -0.58 4.71 37.74
C LEU A 263 0.05 6.11 37.74
N MET A 264 0.98 6.35 38.62
CA MET A 264 1.64 7.65 38.79
C MET A 264 3.13 7.48 39.05
N ASP A 265 3.90 8.40 38.49
CA ASP A 265 5.31 8.61 38.83
C ASP A 265 5.41 9.41 40.12
N PRO A 266 5.96 8.85 41.22
CA PRO A 266 6.04 9.56 42.49
C PRO A 266 7.01 10.73 42.44
N VAL A 267 7.90 10.83 41.46
CA VAL A 267 8.91 11.92 41.36
C VAL A 267 8.33 13.10 40.59
N SER A 268 7.76 12.86 39.42
CA SER A 268 7.26 13.93 38.53
C SER A 268 5.78 14.23 38.68
N GLY A 269 5.02 13.40 39.42
CA GLY A 269 3.56 13.54 39.57
C GLY A 269 2.74 13.27 38.29
N ILE A 270 3.37 12.79 37.22
CA ILE A 270 2.68 12.40 36.02
C ILE A 270 1.90 11.12 36.28
N SER A 271 0.67 11.10 35.82
CA SER A 271 -0.19 9.92 35.94
C SER A 271 -0.74 9.46 34.61
N TYR A 272 -0.74 8.15 34.40
CA TYR A 272 -1.34 7.52 33.24
C TYR A 272 -2.75 7.02 33.55
N ARG A 273 -3.56 6.95 32.50
CA ARG A 273 -4.88 6.32 32.59
C ARG A 273 -4.74 4.84 32.85
N GLU A 274 -5.77 4.23 33.41
CA GLU A 274 -5.81 2.78 33.57
C GLU A 274 -5.69 2.11 32.21
N PRO A 275 -4.75 1.16 32.01
CA PRO A 275 -4.49 0.58 30.70
C PRO A 275 -5.69 -0.22 30.20
N ALA A 276 -6.17 0.14 29.03
CA ALA A 276 -7.24 -0.55 28.31
C ALA A 276 -6.83 -0.75 26.85
N PRO A 277 -7.33 -1.77 26.13
CA PRO A 277 -6.90 -2.05 24.76
C PRO A 277 -7.01 -0.87 23.80
N HIS A 278 -7.95 0.05 23.99
CA HIS A 278 -8.09 1.24 23.16
C HIS A 278 -6.99 2.29 23.37
N ASN A 279 -6.29 2.25 24.51
CA ASN A 279 -5.15 3.16 24.77
C ASN A 279 -3.91 2.80 23.92
N PHE A 280 -3.83 1.55 23.46
CA PHE A 280 -2.75 1.05 22.61
C PHE A 280 -3.13 1.02 21.12
N SER A 281 -4.27 1.62 20.74
CA SER A 281 -4.73 1.67 19.36
C SER A 281 -4.44 3.02 18.73
N PHE A 282 -3.68 3.03 17.66
CA PHE A 282 -3.43 4.24 16.85
C PHE A 282 -4.67 4.69 16.03
N ASN A 283 -5.74 3.88 16.01
CA ASN A 283 -7.04 4.22 15.43
C ASN A 283 -8.01 4.81 16.46
N SER A 284 -7.65 4.79 17.75
CA SER A 284 -8.42 5.37 18.83
C SER A 284 -7.88 6.75 19.21
N PRO A 285 -8.73 7.74 19.49
CA PRO A 285 -8.29 9.06 19.98
C PRO A 285 -7.49 8.99 21.29
N HIS A 286 -7.68 7.93 22.07
CA HIS A 286 -7.01 7.73 23.36
C HIS A 286 -5.59 7.20 23.26
N GLY A 287 -5.26 6.48 22.15
CA GLY A 287 -3.95 5.89 21.95
C GLY A 287 -3.14 6.53 20.82
N ALA A 288 -3.80 7.24 19.92
CA ALA A 288 -3.14 7.85 18.76
C ALA A 288 -2.21 9.01 19.17
N CYS A 289 -1.08 9.14 18.49
CA CYS A 289 -0.23 10.32 18.58
C CYS A 289 -1.00 11.59 18.21
N GLU A 290 -0.94 12.63 19.03
CA GLU A 290 -1.71 13.87 18.82
C GLU A 290 -1.24 14.63 17.57
N CYS A 291 0.05 14.60 17.25
CA CYS A 291 0.64 15.26 16.08
C CYS A 291 0.17 14.61 14.75
N CYS A 292 0.42 13.32 14.56
CA CYS A 292 0.09 12.62 13.32
C CYS A 292 -1.29 11.94 13.32
N LYS A 293 -2.04 12.04 14.40
CA LYS A 293 -3.37 11.41 14.57
C LYS A 293 -3.38 9.91 14.20
N GLY A 294 -2.31 9.21 14.56
CA GLY A 294 -2.17 7.77 14.31
C GLY A 294 -1.66 7.38 12.92
N LEU A 295 -1.24 8.32 12.09
CA LEU A 295 -0.71 8.04 10.75
C LEU A 295 0.77 7.62 10.76
N GLY A 296 1.56 8.06 11.75
CA GLY A 296 3.01 7.82 11.84
C GLY A 296 3.84 8.77 10.98
N PHE A 297 3.22 9.55 10.11
CA PHE A 297 3.87 10.56 9.27
C PHE A 297 3.06 11.85 9.27
N VAL A 298 3.72 12.94 8.95
CA VAL A 298 3.13 14.27 8.75
C VAL A 298 3.46 14.77 7.34
N ASN A 299 2.58 15.58 6.79
CA ASN A 299 2.90 16.29 5.56
C ASN A 299 3.60 17.59 5.92
N ILE A 300 4.82 17.75 5.49
CA ILE A 300 5.61 18.97 5.67
C ILE A 300 5.84 19.63 4.32
N VAL A 301 5.93 20.94 4.32
CA VAL A 301 6.30 21.70 3.12
C VAL A 301 7.76 21.46 2.81
N ASP A 302 8.04 20.99 1.59
CA ASP A 302 9.36 20.53 1.18
C ASP A 302 10.14 21.66 0.51
N ARG A 303 11.27 22.05 1.09
CA ARG A 303 12.17 23.09 0.56
C ARG A 303 12.65 22.76 -0.86
N ALA A 304 12.96 21.50 -1.15
CA ALA A 304 13.44 21.09 -2.46
C ALA A 304 12.36 21.25 -3.56
N LYS A 305 11.08 21.13 -3.18
CA LYS A 305 9.96 21.40 -4.09
C LYS A 305 9.65 22.88 -4.26
N ILE A 306 9.96 23.70 -3.25
CA ILE A 306 9.83 25.15 -3.33
C ILE A 306 10.96 25.72 -4.19
N ILE A 307 12.19 25.28 -3.96
CA ILE A 307 13.41 25.75 -4.63
C ILE A 307 14.13 24.54 -5.27
N PRO A 308 13.67 24.07 -6.42
CA PRO A 308 14.25 22.89 -7.06
C PRO A 308 15.59 23.16 -7.76
N ASN A 309 15.87 24.41 -8.09
CA ASN A 309 17.11 24.83 -8.76
C ASN A 309 17.60 26.17 -8.21
N GLY A 310 18.70 26.14 -7.47
CA GLY A 310 19.33 27.33 -6.90
C GLY A 310 20.02 28.27 -7.93
N GLU A 311 20.26 27.80 -9.16
CA GLU A 311 20.85 28.63 -10.23
C GLU A 311 19.90 29.71 -10.74
N ILE A 312 18.59 29.56 -10.50
CA ILE A 312 17.55 30.48 -10.96
C ILE A 312 17.34 31.56 -9.88
N SER A 313 17.17 32.80 -10.29
CA SER A 313 16.85 33.90 -9.39
C SER A 313 15.38 33.86 -8.95
N ILE A 314 15.07 34.52 -7.83
CA ILE A 314 13.67 34.69 -7.37
C ILE A 314 12.85 35.44 -8.42
N TYR A 315 13.44 36.42 -9.08
CA TYR A 315 12.82 37.21 -10.16
C TYR A 315 12.39 36.33 -11.34
N ASP A 316 13.21 35.35 -11.73
CA ASP A 316 12.97 34.46 -12.87
C ASP A 316 12.13 33.25 -12.51
N GLY A 317 11.67 33.13 -11.25
CA GLY A 317 10.78 32.06 -10.78
C GLY A 317 11.49 30.92 -10.07
N GLY A 318 12.65 31.12 -9.48
CA GLY A 318 13.39 30.12 -8.70
C GLY A 318 12.62 29.63 -7.46
N ILE A 319 11.64 30.41 -6.98
CA ILE A 319 10.64 29.98 -5.98
C ILE A 319 9.38 29.57 -6.72
N VAL A 320 9.24 28.28 -6.96
CA VAL A 320 8.16 27.69 -7.79
C VAL A 320 6.75 28.10 -7.36
N PRO A 321 6.36 28.10 -6.06
CA PRO A 321 5.03 28.53 -5.63
C PRO A 321 4.66 29.97 -6.07
N LEU A 322 5.63 30.86 -6.20
CA LEU A 322 5.40 32.25 -6.57
C LEU A 322 5.43 32.49 -8.08
N GLY A 323 6.16 31.60 -8.81
CA GLY A 323 6.42 31.77 -10.22
C GLY A 323 7.34 32.96 -10.52
N LYS A 324 7.32 33.45 -11.77
CA LYS A 324 8.10 34.65 -12.17
C LYS A 324 7.58 35.91 -11.47
N TYR A 325 8.47 36.89 -11.31
CA TYR A 325 8.14 38.14 -10.66
C TYR A 325 6.82 38.76 -11.15
N LYS A 326 6.01 39.17 -10.19
CA LYS A 326 4.79 39.94 -10.36
C LYS A 326 4.83 41.12 -9.38
N ASN A 327 4.29 42.24 -9.78
CA ASN A 327 4.16 43.42 -8.91
C ASN A 327 3.07 43.16 -7.85
N SER A 328 3.43 42.46 -6.75
CA SER A 328 2.54 42.04 -5.67
C SER A 328 3.22 42.16 -4.32
N MET A 329 2.39 42.22 -3.26
CA MET A 329 2.83 42.43 -1.89
C MET A 329 3.86 41.39 -1.42
N ILE A 330 3.69 40.12 -1.77
CA ILE A 330 4.60 39.05 -1.36
C ILE A 330 6.01 39.25 -1.97
N PHE A 331 6.11 39.68 -3.21
CA PHE A 331 7.40 39.98 -3.83
C PHE A 331 8.08 41.21 -3.24
N TRP A 332 7.31 42.22 -2.80
CA TRP A 332 7.86 43.38 -2.10
C TRP A 332 8.42 43.00 -0.72
N GLN A 333 7.72 42.16 0.02
CA GLN A 333 8.20 41.63 1.30
C GLN A 333 9.49 40.84 1.12
N ILE A 334 9.54 39.94 0.12
CA ILE A 334 10.74 39.14 -0.18
C ILE A 334 11.91 40.06 -0.66
N SER A 335 11.63 41.09 -1.45
CA SER A 335 12.65 42.08 -1.84
C SER A 335 13.25 42.78 -0.62
N ALA A 336 12.40 43.22 0.31
CA ALA A 336 12.86 43.86 1.55
C ALA A 336 13.71 42.90 2.42
N ILE A 337 13.37 41.59 2.46
CA ILE A 337 14.21 40.60 3.14
C ILE A 337 15.56 40.46 2.44
N CYS A 338 15.58 40.30 1.12
CA CYS A 338 16.83 40.22 0.36
C CYS A 338 17.70 41.45 0.57
N GLU A 339 17.14 42.67 0.50
CA GLU A 339 17.86 43.94 0.72
C GLU A 339 18.44 44.03 2.13
N LYS A 340 17.75 43.57 3.16
CA LYS A 340 18.23 43.50 4.55
C LYS A 340 19.55 42.74 4.67
N TYR A 341 19.72 41.70 3.87
CA TYR A 341 20.90 40.83 3.88
C TYR A 341 21.90 41.19 2.74
N GLY A 342 21.70 42.33 2.05
CA GLY A 342 22.60 42.80 0.98
C GLY A 342 22.45 42.09 -0.36
N HIS A 343 21.35 41.38 -0.56
CA HIS A 343 21.03 40.69 -1.81
C HIS A 343 19.85 41.33 -2.54
N THR A 344 19.60 40.89 -3.77
CA THR A 344 18.47 41.33 -4.57
C THR A 344 17.66 40.11 -5.03
N ILE A 345 16.40 40.31 -5.38
CA ILE A 345 15.56 39.23 -5.95
C ILE A 345 16.09 38.71 -7.31
N LYS A 346 17.02 39.40 -7.95
CA LYS A 346 17.70 38.98 -9.18
C LYS A 346 18.96 38.16 -8.95
N THR A 347 19.45 38.09 -7.71
CA THR A 347 20.57 37.23 -7.32
C THR A 347 20.13 35.76 -7.45
N PRO A 348 20.95 34.85 -8.03
CA PRO A 348 20.68 33.42 -8.02
C PRO A 348 20.50 32.93 -6.59
N ILE A 349 19.52 32.04 -6.35
CA ILE A 349 19.15 31.63 -4.99
C ILE A 349 20.31 30.95 -4.25
N LYS A 350 21.22 30.27 -4.97
CA LYS A 350 22.43 29.66 -4.39
C LYS A 350 23.39 30.66 -3.75
N ASP A 351 23.39 31.91 -4.27
CA ASP A 351 24.30 32.99 -3.84
C ASP A 351 23.64 33.85 -2.74
N ILE A 352 22.39 33.62 -2.39
CA ILE A 352 21.68 34.27 -1.28
C ILE A 352 22.04 33.54 0.02
N CYS A 353 22.35 34.30 1.09
CA CYS A 353 22.67 33.69 2.38
C CYS A 353 21.53 32.85 2.96
N GLU A 354 21.86 31.82 3.74
CA GLU A 354 20.91 30.87 4.27
C GLU A 354 19.90 31.51 5.24
N GLU A 355 20.34 32.57 5.97
CA GLU A 355 19.46 33.31 6.87
C GLU A 355 18.35 34.03 6.10
N ALA A 356 18.68 34.66 4.95
CA ALA A 356 17.66 35.29 4.12
C ALA A 356 16.68 34.29 3.51
N ILE A 357 17.17 33.12 3.08
CA ILE A 357 16.32 32.03 2.59
C ILE A 357 15.41 31.51 3.71
N ASN A 358 15.94 31.38 4.93
CA ASN A 358 15.14 30.94 6.08
C ASN A 358 14.05 31.96 6.43
N ASP A 359 14.37 33.26 6.44
CA ASP A 359 13.37 34.33 6.67
C ASP A 359 12.31 34.35 5.56
N ILE A 360 12.67 34.08 4.31
CA ILE A 360 11.72 33.97 3.19
C ILE A 360 10.82 32.76 3.37
N LEU A 361 11.34 31.61 3.79
CA LEU A 361 10.55 30.39 3.94
C LEU A 361 9.70 30.38 5.21
N ASN A 362 10.28 30.69 6.34
CA ASN A 362 9.65 30.51 7.66
C ASN A 362 9.07 31.81 8.26
N GLY A 363 9.39 32.97 7.65
CA GLY A 363 8.95 34.27 8.15
C GLY A 363 9.92 34.90 9.13
N THR A 364 9.67 36.17 9.44
CA THR A 364 10.47 36.95 10.39
C THR A 364 9.58 37.65 11.39
N ASN A 365 10.04 37.73 12.66
CA ASN A 365 9.35 38.47 13.71
C ASN A 365 9.58 39.98 13.60
N GLU A 366 10.52 40.41 12.75
CA GLU A 366 10.84 41.82 12.55
C GLU A 366 9.83 42.48 11.60
N ARG A 367 9.59 43.76 11.82
CA ARG A 367 8.76 44.55 10.93
C ARG A 367 9.59 44.97 9.69
N LEU A 368 9.18 44.48 8.54
CA LEU A 368 9.85 44.85 7.26
C LEU A 368 9.44 46.23 6.81
N VAL A 369 10.41 47.02 6.35
CA VAL A 369 10.20 48.33 5.74
C VAL A 369 10.05 48.14 4.23
N ILE A 370 8.86 48.33 3.69
CA ILE A 370 8.61 48.20 2.26
C ILE A 370 8.73 49.54 1.58
N LYS A 371 9.60 49.63 0.60
CA LYS A 371 9.77 50.77 -0.32
C LYS A 371 9.09 50.44 -1.64
N THR A 372 8.07 51.19 -2.04
CA THR A 372 7.41 51.01 -3.33
C THR A 372 7.45 52.32 -4.13
N GLU A 373 7.76 52.24 -5.42
CA GLU A 373 7.76 53.40 -6.34
C GLU A 373 6.33 53.98 -6.55
N THR A 374 5.29 53.23 -6.24
CA THR A 374 3.90 53.63 -6.41
C THR A 374 3.30 54.39 -5.24
N LEU A 375 3.96 54.43 -4.08
CA LEU A 375 3.49 55.11 -2.85
C LEU A 375 4.55 56.11 -2.38
N SER A 376 4.47 57.34 -2.83
CA SER A 376 5.51 58.35 -2.78
C SER A 376 5.89 58.92 -1.41
N THR A 377 5.31 58.50 -0.27
CA THR A 377 5.58 59.21 1.01
C THR A 377 5.53 58.41 2.30
N SER A 378 5.44 57.10 2.35
CA SER A 378 5.35 56.37 3.64
C SER A 378 6.11 55.04 3.65
N ASN A 379 7.02 54.88 4.61
CA ASN A 379 7.57 53.58 4.96
C ASN A 379 6.44 52.74 5.57
N TYR A 380 6.00 51.70 4.86
CA TYR A 380 5.03 50.73 5.40
C TYR A 380 5.77 49.66 6.18
N PHE A 381 5.38 49.48 7.45
CA PHE A 381 5.85 48.40 8.29
C PHE A 381 4.93 47.18 8.19
N MET A 382 5.40 46.06 7.73
CA MET A 382 4.62 44.82 7.57
C MET A 382 5.32 43.66 8.23
N SER A 383 4.54 42.74 8.82
CA SER A 383 5.02 41.42 9.25
C SER A 383 4.98 40.46 8.06
N TYR A 384 5.92 39.54 8.04
CA TYR A 384 5.96 38.49 7.04
C TYR A 384 5.95 37.11 7.72
N GLU A 385 4.89 36.34 7.50
CA GLU A 385 4.65 35.06 8.20
C GLU A 385 5.37 33.86 7.54
N GLY A 386 6.02 34.07 6.41
CA GLY A 386 6.72 33.01 5.66
C GLY A 386 5.91 32.31 4.57
N LEU A 387 6.64 31.83 3.56
CA LEU A 387 6.04 31.13 2.44
C LEU A 387 5.49 29.74 2.83
N VAL A 388 6.15 29.05 3.77
CA VAL A 388 5.69 27.75 4.30
C VAL A 388 4.29 27.89 4.88
N LYS A 389 4.10 28.86 5.77
CA LYS A 389 2.78 29.12 6.37
C LYS A 389 1.71 29.51 5.35
N TYR A 390 2.11 30.29 4.33
CA TYR A 390 1.22 30.63 3.22
C TYR A 390 0.74 29.36 2.45
N ILE A 391 1.64 28.43 2.17
CA ILE A 391 1.31 27.16 1.49
C ILE A 391 0.43 26.27 2.39
N GLU A 392 0.72 26.19 3.69
CA GLU A 392 -0.07 25.43 4.67
C GLU A 392 -1.51 25.94 4.79
N MET A 393 -1.69 27.27 4.80
CA MET A 393 -3.04 27.87 4.82
C MET A 393 -3.90 27.47 3.62
N GLN A 394 -3.29 27.21 2.45
CA GLN A 394 -4.00 26.76 1.26
C GLN A 394 -4.43 25.27 1.31
N GLN A 395 -4.02 24.52 2.34
CA GLN A 395 -4.47 23.15 2.58
C GLN A 395 -5.66 23.04 3.53
N ASN A 396 -6.09 24.14 4.16
CA ASN A 396 -7.22 24.14 5.08
C ASN A 396 -8.52 23.75 4.35
N GLU A 397 -9.46 23.19 5.11
CA GLU A 397 -10.77 22.74 4.59
C GLU A 397 -11.57 23.86 3.93
N ASP A 398 -11.38 25.11 4.35
CA ASP A 398 -12.02 26.30 3.80
C ASP A 398 -11.42 26.77 2.46
N ALA A 399 -10.26 26.23 2.04
CA ALA A 399 -9.62 26.61 0.79
C ALA A 399 -10.29 25.93 -0.42
N SER A 400 -10.25 26.60 -1.57
CA SER A 400 -10.81 26.04 -2.80
C SER A 400 -10.08 24.74 -3.21
N SER A 401 -10.79 23.81 -3.85
CA SER A 401 -10.19 22.54 -4.33
C SER A 401 -9.01 22.76 -5.29
N ALA A 402 -8.99 23.88 -6.01
CA ALA A 402 -7.87 24.27 -6.86
C ALA A 402 -6.64 24.70 -6.03
N ALA A 403 -6.85 25.44 -4.93
CA ALA A 403 -5.79 25.86 -4.01
C ALA A 403 -5.19 24.67 -3.26
N GLN A 404 -6.03 23.75 -2.79
CA GLN A 404 -5.59 22.51 -2.15
C GLN A 404 -4.77 21.62 -3.10
N LYS A 405 -5.19 21.49 -4.35
CA LYS A 405 -4.44 20.75 -5.38
C LYS A 405 -3.11 21.41 -5.72
N TRP A 406 -3.08 22.74 -5.79
CA TRP A 406 -1.87 23.51 -6.06
C TRP A 406 -0.89 23.40 -4.89
N SER A 407 -1.32 23.67 -3.66
CA SER A 407 -0.45 23.59 -2.48
C SER A 407 0.04 22.16 -2.21
N GLY A 408 -0.80 21.14 -2.47
CA GLY A 408 -0.44 19.73 -2.30
C GLY A 408 0.80 19.28 -3.07
N GLN A 409 1.20 20.01 -4.12
CA GLN A 409 2.42 19.71 -4.90
C GLN A 409 3.70 19.99 -4.11
N PHE A 410 3.65 20.88 -3.12
CA PHE A 410 4.81 21.32 -2.34
C PHE A 410 4.99 20.55 -1.04
N PHE A 411 4.08 19.62 -0.70
CA PHE A 411 4.21 18.77 0.47
C PHE A 411 4.98 17.48 0.18
N SER A 412 5.79 17.07 1.14
CA SER A 412 6.40 15.75 1.23
C SER A 412 6.00 15.09 2.54
N ARG A 413 5.99 13.75 2.53
CA ARG A 413 5.73 12.98 3.74
C ARG A 413 7.01 12.85 4.54
N ALA A 414 6.98 13.26 5.80
CA ALA A 414 8.06 13.07 6.76
C ALA A 414 7.58 12.20 7.92
N THR A 415 8.49 11.46 8.52
CA THR A 415 8.22 10.72 9.76
C THR A 415 7.75 11.70 10.84
N CYS A 416 6.73 11.35 11.59
CA CYS A 416 6.21 12.20 12.66
C CYS A 416 7.29 12.47 13.72
N PRO A 417 7.63 13.73 14.04
CA PRO A 417 8.70 14.05 14.98
C PRO A 417 8.38 13.67 16.44
N GLU A 418 7.10 13.54 16.79
CA GLU A 418 6.71 13.18 18.16
C GLU A 418 6.74 11.68 18.42
N CYS A 419 6.21 10.87 17.48
CA CYS A 419 6.13 9.42 17.70
C CYS A 419 7.16 8.65 16.88
N ASN A 420 8.03 9.30 16.11
CA ASN A 420 9.05 8.67 15.26
C ASN A 420 8.52 7.52 14.38
N GLY A 421 7.27 7.65 13.90
CA GLY A 421 6.61 6.66 13.07
C GLY A 421 5.77 5.61 13.82
N ASP A 422 5.79 5.58 15.15
CA ASP A 422 5.09 4.58 15.98
C ASP A 422 3.58 4.77 16.09
N ARG A 423 3.06 5.90 15.62
CA ARG A 423 1.63 6.20 15.55
C ARG A 423 0.92 6.38 16.89
N LEU A 424 1.53 5.99 18.01
CA LEU A 424 0.98 6.02 19.35
C LEU A 424 1.42 7.27 20.11
N ASN A 425 0.65 7.63 21.12
CA ASN A 425 0.99 8.71 22.06
C ASN A 425 2.11 8.27 23.03
N LYS A 426 2.68 9.25 23.75
CA LYS A 426 3.80 9.03 24.68
C LYS A 426 3.44 8.07 25.81
N GLU A 427 2.21 8.12 26.32
CA GLU A 427 1.77 7.24 27.42
C GLU A 427 1.78 5.77 26.95
N ALA A 428 1.17 5.46 25.80
CA ALA A 428 1.08 4.11 25.27
C ALA A 428 2.45 3.50 24.92
N LEU A 429 3.39 4.34 24.48
CA LEU A 429 4.77 3.92 24.16
C LEU A 429 5.61 3.55 25.38
N HIS A 430 5.17 3.95 26.59
CA HIS A 430 5.91 3.69 27.83
C HIS A 430 5.30 2.59 28.70
N PHE A 431 4.57 1.67 28.09
CA PHE A 431 4.22 0.38 28.67
C PHE A 431 5.14 -0.70 28.12
N PHE A 432 5.68 -1.55 28.99
CA PHE A 432 6.69 -2.55 28.65
C PHE A 432 6.29 -3.94 29.11
N ILE A 433 6.68 -4.94 28.31
CA ILE A 433 6.73 -6.34 28.69
C ILE A 433 8.20 -6.76 28.59
N GLY A 434 8.83 -7.00 29.75
CA GLY A 434 10.29 -7.07 29.81
C GLY A 434 10.90 -5.69 29.48
N ASP A 435 11.64 -5.62 28.38
CA ASP A 435 12.31 -4.41 27.88
C ASP A 435 11.66 -3.84 26.61
N LYS A 436 10.58 -4.46 26.09
CA LYS A 436 9.93 -4.11 24.83
C LYS A 436 8.60 -3.41 25.02
N SER A 437 8.42 -2.29 24.32
CA SER A 437 7.12 -1.62 24.15
C SER A 437 6.32 -2.28 23.03
N ILE A 438 5.04 -1.96 22.92
CA ILE A 438 4.19 -2.45 21.81
C ILE A 438 4.71 -1.99 20.44
N ALA A 439 5.29 -0.79 20.38
CA ALA A 439 5.88 -0.27 19.13
C ALA A 439 7.16 -1.01 18.75
N ASP A 440 8.01 -1.34 19.73
CA ASP A 440 9.21 -2.15 19.48
C ASP A 440 8.84 -3.52 18.92
N LEU A 441 7.84 -4.19 19.51
CA LEU A 441 7.35 -5.46 18.99
C LEU A 441 6.75 -5.34 17.59
N ALA A 442 6.00 -4.27 17.32
CA ALA A 442 5.42 -4.06 16.01
C ALA A 442 6.47 -3.74 14.91
N ARG A 443 7.66 -3.27 15.28
CA ARG A 443 8.80 -3.01 14.37
C ARG A 443 9.63 -4.25 14.08
N LEU A 444 9.58 -5.26 14.93
CA LEU A 444 10.30 -6.51 14.72
C LEU A 444 9.85 -7.17 13.41
N ASP A 445 10.77 -7.84 12.74
CA ASP A 445 10.42 -8.76 11.67
C ASP A 445 9.57 -9.90 12.25
N ILE A 446 8.63 -10.43 11.47
CA ILE A 446 7.69 -11.48 11.93
C ILE A 446 8.43 -12.69 12.51
N SER A 447 9.59 -13.07 11.92
CA SER A 447 10.45 -14.11 12.48
C SER A 447 10.95 -13.81 13.89
N ASP A 448 11.44 -12.58 14.12
CA ASP A 448 11.96 -12.16 15.42
C ASP A 448 10.84 -12.05 16.45
N LEU A 449 9.67 -11.52 16.03
CA LEU A 449 8.49 -11.42 16.86
C LEU A 449 7.96 -12.81 17.25
N TYR A 450 7.99 -13.76 16.32
CA TYR A 450 7.63 -15.15 16.61
C TYR A 450 8.56 -15.76 17.67
N GLN A 451 9.88 -15.60 17.53
CA GLN A 451 10.85 -16.06 18.53
C GLN A 451 10.65 -15.38 19.88
N TRP A 452 10.43 -14.05 19.90
CA TRP A 452 10.09 -13.34 21.13
C TRP A 452 8.83 -13.91 21.78
N SER A 453 7.79 -14.23 21.02
CA SER A 453 6.55 -14.78 21.56
C SER A 453 6.73 -16.12 22.25
N LEU A 454 7.70 -16.93 21.79
CA LEU A 454 8.02 -18.24 22.41
C LEU A 454 8.68 -18.08 23.80
N THR A 455 9.48 -17.02 23.98
CA THR A 455 10.23 -16.75 25.22
C THR A 455 9.57 -15.71 26.14
N ALA A 456 8.47 -15.09 25.69
CA ALA A 456 7.83 -13.99 26.41
C ALA A 456 7.31 -14.41 27.80
N GLU A 457 6.87 -15.65 27.97
CA GLU A 457 6.36 -16.16 29.26
C GLU A 457 7.46 -16.24 30.33
N ASP A 458 8.72 -16.47 29.94
CA ASP A 458 9.86 -16.53 30.85
C ASP A 458 10.20 -15.16 31.46
N LEU A 459 9.74 -14.07 30.82
CA LEU A 459 9.93 -12.69 31.31
C LEU A 459 8.85 -12.26 32.33
N LEU A 460 7.85 -13.10 32.58
CA LEU A 460 6.66 -12.76 33.35
C LEU A 460 6.68 -13.43 34.72
N ASN A 461 6.03 -12.78 35.69
CA ASN A 461 5.73 -13.44 36.96
C ASN A 461 4.59 -14.47 36.78
N LYS A 462 4.42 -15.40 37.75
CA LYS A 462 3.45 -16.50 37.69
C LYS A 462 2.00 -16.04 37.37
N GLN A 463 1.58 -14.92 37.93
CA GLN A 463 0.24 -14.39 37.73
C GLN A 463 0.07 -13.79 36.31
N GLN A 464 1.08 -13.04 35.86
CA GLN A 464 1.11 -12.48 34.53
C GLN A 464 1.18 -13.58 33.45
N ALA A 465 1.95 -14.65 33.69
CA ALA A 465 2.07 -15.78 32.75
C ALA A 465 0.72 -16.48 32.55
N ILE A 466 -0.05 -16.72 33.61
CA ILE A 466 -1.39 -17.31 33.50
C ILE A 466 -2.32 -16.43 32.65
N ILE A 467 -2.29 -15.11 32.85
CA ILE A 467 -3.13 -14.16 32.09
C ILE A 467 -2.69 -14.09 30.62
N ALA A 468 -1.38 -14.14 30.37
CA ALA A 468 -0.80 -13.98 29.04
C ALA A 468 -0.90 -15.24 28.17
N HIS A 469 -0.97 -16.42 28.76
CA HIS A 469 -0.85 -17.73 28.09
C HIS A 469 -1.77 -17.87 26.86
N GLU A 470 -3.08 -17.69 27.01
CA GLU A 470 -4.03 -17.82 25.91
C GLU A 470 -3.83 -16.72 24.83
N ILE A 471 -3.49 -15.50 25.25
CA ILE A 471 -3.23 -14.39 24.32
C ILE A 471 -1.97 -14.67 23.50
N LEU A 472 -0.89 -15.14 24.15
CA LEU A 472 0.35 -15.49 23.47
C LEU A 472 0.19 -16.70 22.55
N LYS A 473 -0.64 -17.68 22.92
CA LYS A 473 -0.98 -18.81 22.05
C LYS A 473 -1.59 -18.33 20.74
N GLU A 474 -2.57 -17.44 20.79
CA GLU A 474 -3.22 -16.87 19.61
C GLU A 474 -2.23 -16.06 18.75
N ILE A 475 -1.37 -15.26 19.39
CA ILE A 475 -0.31 -14.52 18.68
C ILE A 475 0.64 -15.49 17.98
N ARG A 476 1.12 -16.54 18.64
CA ARG A 476 2.02 -17.56 18.09
C ARG A 476 1.41 -18.27 16.89
N THR A 477 0.15 -18.68 17.02
CA THR A 477 -0.57 -19.35 15.93
C THR A 477 -0.65 -18.48 14.69
N ARG A 478 -1.05 -17.21 14.81
CA ARG A 478 -1.14 -16.29 13.67
C ARG A 478 0.22 -15.94 13.07
N LEU A 479 1.25 -15.77 13.92
CA LEU A 479 2.62 -15.52 13.46
C LEU A 479 3.18 -16.73 12.71
N SER A 480 2.91 -17.96 13.16
CA SER A 480 3.38 -19.17 12.49
C SER A 480 2.83 -19.27 11.07
N PHE A 481 1.56 -18.92 10.84
CA PHE A 481 0.98 -18.92 9.51
C PHE A 481 1.64 -17.89 8.58
N LEU A 482 2.01 -16.72 9.10
CA LEU A 482 2.75 -15.72 8.31
C LEU A 482 4.17 -16.21 7.93
N VAL A 483 4.83 -16.93 8.84
CA VAL A 483 6.13 -17.56 8.57
C VAL A 483 5.98 -18.69 7.54
N ASP A 484 4.95 -19.52 7.67
CA ASP A 484 4.66 -20.63 6.76
C ASP A 484 4.42 -20.17 5.32
N VAL A 485 3.77 -19.03 5.12
CA VAL A 485 3.56 -18.45 3.76
C VAL A 485 4.75 -17.61 3.26
N GLY A 486 5.90 -17.62 3.96
CA GLY A 486 7.12 -16.93 3.54
C GLY A 486 7.11 -15.41 3.69
N LEU A 487 6.42 -14.88 4.71
CA LEU A 487 6.35 -13.45 5.03
C LEU A 487 7.14 -13.08 6.30
N ASP A 488 8.09 -13.90 6.67
CA ASP A 488 8.92 -13.81 7.88
C ASP A 488 9.75 -12.52 7.98
N TYR A 489 10.05 -11.87 6.84
CA TYR A 489 10.82 -10.62 6.73
C TYR A 489 10.00 -9.34 6.89
N LEU A 490 8.67 -9.41 6.96
CA LEU A 490 7.81 -8.25 7.13
C LEU A 490 7.67 -7.85 8.60
N SER A 491 7.27 -6.61 8.87
CA SER A 491 6.98 -6.14 10.23
C SER A 491 5.49 -5.76 10.37
N LEU A 492 4.93 -5.89 11.59
CA LEU A 492 3.51 -5.63 11.83
C LEU A 492 3.10 -4.17 11.59
N ASN A 493 4.00 -3.20 11.78
CA ASN A 493 3.70 -1.78 11.57
C ASN A 493 3.77 -1.34 10.12
N ARG A 494 4.22 -2.22 9.18
CA ARG A 494 4.29 -1.91 7.76
C ARG A 494 2.90 -1.61 7.21
N ASN A 495 2.79 -0.50 6.49
CA ASN A 495 1.53 -0.06 5.90
C ASN A 495 1.10 -1.00 4.76
N SER A 496 -0.16 -1.44 4.78
CA SER A 496 -0.73 -2.35 3.77
C SER A 496 -0.65 -1.78 2.34
N ALA A 497 -0.69 -0.45 2.18
CA ALA A 497 -0.57 0.20 0.87
C ALA A 497 0.83 0.09 0.24
N THR A 498 1.86 -0.32 1.00
CA THR A 498 3.24 -0.50 0.52
C THR A 498 3.57 -1.95 0.15
N LEU A 499 2.61 -2.85 0.31
CA LEU A 499 2.76 -4.26 -0.01
C LEU A 499 2.65 -4.50 -1.52
N SER A 500 3.41 -5.47 -2.01
CA SER A 500 3.18 -6.02 -3.35
C SER A 500 1.85 -6.80 -3.41
N GLY A 501 1.36 -7.05 -4.62
CA GLY A 501 0.15 -7.86 -4.82
C GLY A 501 0.26 -9.24 -4.17
N GLY A 502 1.37 -9.93 -4.39
CA GLY A 502 1.63 -11.25 -3.81
C GLY A 502 1.78 -11.22 -2.29
N GLU A 503 2.47 -10.22 -1.70
CA GLU A 503 2.55 -10.06 -0.24
C GLU A 503 1.15 -9.89 0.38
N SER A 504 0.32 -9.03 -0.21
CA SER A 504 -1.06 -8.78 0.26
C SER A 504 -1.93 -10.03 0.18
N GLN A 505 -1.80 -10.80 -0.89
CA GLN A 505 -2.53 -12.06 -1.10
C GLN A 505 -2.12 -13.11 -0.06
N ARG A 506 -0.82 -13.30 0.18
CA ARG A 506 -0.31 -14.24 1.18
C ARG A 506 -0.69 -13.86 2.62
N ILE A 507 -0.76 -12.57 2.95
CA ILE A 507 -1.29 -12.12 4.25
C ILE A 507 -2.75 -12.58 4.41
N ARG A 508 -3.58 -12.45 3.38
CA ARG A 508 -4.95 -12.93 3.41
C ARG A 508 -5.03 -14.45 3.55
N LEU A 509 -4.17 -15.17 2.81
CA LEU A 509 -4.09 -16.62 2.94
C LEU A 509 -3.73 -17.02 4.38
N ALA A 510 -2.70 -16.40 4.98
CA ALA A 510 -2.32 -16.63 6.37
C ALA A 510 -3.46 -16.32 7.36
N THR A 511 -4.23 -15.25 7.11
CA THR A 511 -5.40 -14.90 7.93
C THR A 511 -6.50 -15.95 7.81
N GLN A 512 -6.72 -16.52 6.63
CA GLN A 512 -7.71 -17.58 6.43
C GLN A 512 -7.28 -18.91 7.07
N LEU A 513 -5.99 -19.26 7.01
CA LEU A 513 -5.44 -20.40 7.76
C LEU A 513 -5.71 -20.26 9.27
N GLY A 514 -5.59 -19.04 9.79
CA GLY A 514 -5.86 -18.72 11.20
C GLY A 514 -7.35 -18.69 11.58
N SER A 515 -8.27 -18.73 10.62
CA SER A 515 -9.71 -18.71 10.90
C SER A 515 -10.29 -20.09 11.27
N GLU A 516 -9.52 -21.16 11.02
CA GLU A 516 -9.91 -22.55 11.28
C GLU A 516 -11.27 -22.93 10.67
N LEU A 517 -11.65 -22.31 9.55
CA LEU A 517 -12.89 -22.63 8.83
C LEU A 517 -12.74 -23.98 8.13
N VAL A 518 -13.82 -24.74 8.13
CA VAL A 518 -13.94 -26.06 7.49
C VAL A 518 -15.09 -26.07 6.48
N ASN A 519 -15.05 -26.98 5.52
CA ASN A 519 -16.05 -27.10 4.45
C ASN A 519 -16.21 -25.81 3.60
N VAL A 520 -15.12 -25.09 3.38
CA VAL A 520 -15.06 -23.87 2.56
C VAL A 520 -14.38 -24.18 1.24
N LEU A 521 -14.86 -23.57 0.17
CA LEU A 521 -14.20 -23.57 -1.12
C LEU A 521 -13.34 -22.29 -1.27
N TYR A 522 -12.03 -22.43 -1.21
CA TYR A 522 -11.10 -21.33 -1.45
C TYR A 522 -10.73 -21.23 -2.91
N ILE A 523 -10.79 -20.03 -3.48
CA ILE A 523 -10.37 -19.78 -4.85
C ILE A 523 -9.24 -18.73 -4.81
N LEU A 524 -8.04 -19.11 -5.29
CA LEU A 524 -6.84 -18.27 -5.30
C LEU A 524 -6.41 -17.93 -6.72
N ASP A 525 -6.01 -16.68 -6.94
CA ASP A 525 -5.51 -16.19 -8.23
C ASP A 525 -3.99 -16.05 -8.17
N GLU A 526 -3.28 -16.96 -8.81
CA GLU A 526 -1.82 -16.97 -8.95
C GLU A 526 -1.04 -16.67 -7.64
N PRO A 527 -1.20 -17.50 -6.59
CA PRO A 527 -0.59 -17.23 -5.29
C PRO A 527 0.95 -17.32 -5.27
N SER A 528 1.58 -17.91 -6.29
CA SER A 528 3.05 -18.01 -6.46
C SER A 528 3.71 -16.71 -6.89
N ILE A 529 2.95 -15.68 -7.27
CA ILE A 529 3.49 -14.43 -7.81
C ILE A 529 4.49 -13.75 -6.87
N GLY A 530 5.64 -13.36 -7.46
CA GLY A 530 6.72 -12.68 -6.73
C GLY A 530 7.42 -13.57 -5.70
N LEU A 531 7.19 -14.89 -5.73
CA LEU A 531 7.93 -15.85 -4.92
C LEU A 531 9.20 -16.31 -5.62
N HIS A 532 10.23 -16.46 -4.83
CA HIS A 532 11.40 -17.23 -5.23
C HIS A 532 11.09 -18.73 -5.14
N GLN A 533 11.69 -19.55 -5.98
CA GLN A 533 11.47 -21.02 -6.00
C GLN A 533 11.64 -21.68 -4.62
N ARG A 534 12.58 -21.21 -3.83
CA ARG A 534 12.77 -21.65 -2.43
C ARG A 534 11.49 -21.49 -1.59
N ASP A 535 10.70 -20.46 -1.85
CA ASP A 535 9.53 -20.12 -1.04
C ASP A 535 8.24 -20.79 -1.57
N ASN A 536 8.24 -21.31 -2.83
CA ASN A 536 7.11 -22.04 -3.43
C ASN A 536 6.71 -23.26 -2.61
N LYS A 537 7.68 -24.03 -2.12
CA LYS A 537 7.41 -25.22 -1.31
C LYS A 537 6.63 -24.88 -0.05
N ARG A 538 6.97 -23.77 0.64
CA ARG A 538 6.25 -23.32 1.83
C ARG A 538 4.79 -22.96 1.51
N LEU A 539 4.57 -22.30 0.36
CA LEU A 539 3.22 -22.00 -0.11
C LEU A 539 2.41 -23.28 -0.39
N ILE A 540 3.01 -24.25 -1.10
CA ILE A 540 2.39 -25.55 -1.40
C ILE A 540 2.01 -26.26 -0.10
N ASP A 541 2.92 -26.33 0.86
CA ASP A 541 2.68 -26.95 2.17
C ASP A 541 1.54 -26.25 2.94
N SER A 542 1.45 -24.91 2.83
CA SER A 542 0.37 -24.13 3.44
C SER A 542 -0.99 -24.40 2.78
N LEU A 543 -1.02 -24.52 1.44
CA LEU A 543 -2.23 -24.90 0.70
C LEU A 543 -2.67 -26.33 1.05
N LYS A 544 -1.72 -27.26 1.19
CA LYS A 544 -2.03 -28.63 1.64
C LYS A 544 -2.57 -28.66 3.06
N LYS A 545 -2.00 -27.88 3.99
CA LYS A 545 -2.56 -27.75 5.36
C LYS A 545 -4.01 -27.22 5.33
N LEU A 546 -4.31 -26.24 4.47
CA LEU A 546 -5.65 -25.68 4.35
C LEU A 546 -6.64 -26.72 3.77
N ARG A 547 -6.19 -27.53 2.80
CA ARG A 547 -6.96 -28.67 2.26
C ARG A 547 -7.19 -29.73 3.34
N ASP A 548 -6.14 -30.13 4.05
CA ASP A 548 -6.19 -31.20 5.07
C ASP A 548 -7.03 -30.80 6.31
N ALA A 549 -7.46 -29.53 6.39
CA ALA A 549 -8.47 -29.05 7.34
C ALA A 549 -9.90 -29.11 6.76
N ASP A 550 -10.19 -30.12 5.93
CA ASP A 550 -11.49 -30.37 5.30
C ASP A 550 -12.01 -29.21 4.44
N ASN A 551 -11.11 -28.60 3.65
CA ASN A 551 -11.45 -27.54 2.72
C ASN A 551 -11.13 -27.93 1.27
N SER A 552 -11.91 -27.38 0.35
CA SER A 552 -11.65 -27.52 -1.10
C SER A 552 -10.87 -26.29 -1.59
N ILE A 553 -9.86 -26.49 -2.42
CA ILE A 553 -9.02 -25.38 -2.92
C ILE A 553 -8.97 -25.40 -4.42
N ILE A 554 -9.31 -24.29 -5.05
CA ILE A 554 -9.09 -24.02 -6.48
C ILE A 554 -8.01 -22.96 -6.61
N VAL A 555 -6.98 -23.26 -7.37
CA VAL A 555 -5.88 -22.32 -7.65
C VAL A 555 -5.81 -22.10 -9.15
N VAL A 556 -5.89 -20.85 -9.61
CA VAL A 556 -5.56 -20.50 -10.99
C VAL A 556 -4.05 -20.29 -11.03
N GLU A 557 -3.32 -21.17 -11.74
CA GLU A 557 -1.85 -21.16 -11.66
C GLU A 557 -1.15 -21.62 -12.97
N HIS A 558 0.12 -21.22 -13.08
CA HIS A 558 1.02 -21.55 -14.16
C HIS A 558 2.37 -22.10 -13.69
N ASP A 559 2.60 -22.14 -12.36
CA ASP A 559 3.85 -22.66 -11.80
C ASP A 559 3.92 -24.20 -11.91
N LYS A 560 5.06 -24.70 -12.41
CA LYS A 560 5.28 -26.14 -12.66
C LYS A 560 5.19 -26.98 -11.39
N GLU A 561 5.78 -26.50 -10.28
CA GLU A 561 5.80 -27.24 -9.02
C GLU A 561 4.39 -27.36 -8.44
N ILE A 562 3.62 -26.25 -8.43
CA ILE A 562 2.25 -26.25 -7.90
C ILE A 562 1.35 -27.18 -8.73
N MET A 563 1.50 -27.18 -10.07
CA MET A 563 0.73 -28.07 -10.94
C MET A 563 1.05 -29.55 -10.68
N LEU A 564 2.33 -29.92 -10.50
CA LEU A 564 2.74 -31.30 -10.23
C LEU A 564 2.36 -31.79 -8.83
N GLU A 565 2.29 -30.89 -7.84
CA GLU A 565 1.93 -31.18 -6.46
C GLU A 565 0.41 -31.11 -6.17
N ALA A 566 -0.40 -30.71 -7.17
CA ALA A 566 -1.84 -30.68 -7.09
C ALA A 566 -2.46 -32.10 -7.05
N ASP A 567 -3.66 -32.21 -6.47
CA ASP A 567 -4.44 -33.45 -6.51
C ASP A 567 -5.20 -33.61 -7.83
N TYR A 568 -5.61 -32.49 -8.44
CA TYR A 568 -6.43 -32.44 -9.64
C TYR A 568 -6.06 -31.22 -10.51
N ILE A 569 -6.07 -31.39 -11.82
CA ILE A 569 -5.78 -30.31 -12.78
C ILE A 569 -6.93 -30.20 -13.76
N VAL A 570 -7.34 -28.96 -14.04
CA VAL A 570 -8.27 -28.61 -15.13
C VAL A 570 -7.51 -27.69 -16.10
N ASP A 571 -7.23 -28.15 -17.33
CA ASP A 571 -6.57 -27.36 -18.35
C ASP A 571 -7.58 -26.79 -19.34
N ILE A 572 -7.58 -25.46 -19.52
CA ILE A 572 -8.51 -24.72 -20.36
C ILE A 572 -7.78 -24.20 -21.60
N GLY A 573 -8.28 -24.59 -22.75
CA GLY A 573 -7.67 -24.26 -24.03
C GLY A 573 -8.61 -24.41 -25.22
N PRO A 574 -8.10 -24.84 -26.36
CA PRO A 574 -6.69 -25.09 -26.71
C PRO A 574 -5.88 -23.81 -26.98
N LYS A 575 -6.54 -22.67 -27.18
CA LYS A 575 -5.92 -21.35 -27.45
C LYS A 575 -6.60 -20.25 -26.65
N ALA A 576 -6.20 -19.00 -26.88
CA ALA A 576 -6.76 -17.82 -26.22
C ALA A 576 -8.02 -17.25 -26.92
N GLY A 577 -8.86 -16.53 -26.18
CA GLY A 577 -10.04 -15.82 -26.67
C GLY A 577 -11.08 -16.75 -27.33
N ARG A 578 -11.57 -16.40 -28.51
CA ARG A 578 -12.60 -17.22 -29.22
C ARG A 578 -12.16 -18.64 -29.59
N LYS A 579 -10.85 -18.87 -29.64
CA LYS A 579 -10.28 -20.21 -29.93
C LYS A 579 -9.95 -20.99 -28.63
N GLY A 580 -10.20 -20.38 -27.48
CA GLY A 580 -10.14 -20.99 -26.16
C GLY A 580 -11.53 -21.37 -25.63
N GLY A 581 -11.66 -21.51 -24.34
CA GLY A 581 -12.92 -21.71 -23.63
C GLY A 581 -13.43 -23.16 -23.62
N GLU A 582 -12.58 -24.14 -23.91
CA GLU A 582 -12.89 -25.57 -23.82
C GLU A 582 -12.04 -26.21 -22.71
N VAL A 583 -12.56 -27.20 -22.03
CA VAL A 583 -11.79 -28.06 -21.12
C VAL A 583 -11.02 -29.07 -21.99
N VAL A 584 -9.72 -28.92 -22.09
CA VAL A 584 -8.85 -29.81 -22.91
C VAL A 584 -8.34 -31.00 -22.08
N PHE A 585 -8.29 -30.85 -20.76
CA PHE A 585 -7.97 -31.93 -19.82
C PHE A 585 -8.60 -31.67 -18.47
N ALA A 586 -9.03 -32.74 -17.79
CA ALA A 586 -9.46 -32.72 -16.38
C ALA A 586 -9.11 -34.08 -15.76
N GLY A 587 -8.26 -34.08 -14.74
CA GLY A 587 -7.77 -35.31 -14.11
C GLY A 587 -6.58 -35.10 -13.19
N THR A 588 -5.88 -36.18 -12.81
CA THR A 588 -4.69 -36.11 -11.97
C THR A 588 -3.47 -35.57 -12.73
N PRO A 589 -2.48 -34.97 -12.08
CA PRO A 589 -1.22 -34.58 -12.73
C PRO A 589 -0.54 -35.73 -13.49
N LYS A 590 -0.56 -36.94 -12.94
CA LYS A 590 0.03 -38.12 -13.58
C LYS A 590 -0.65 -38.50 -14.89
N ASP A 591 -1.94 -38.27 -14.98
CA ASP A 591 -2.69 -38.55 -16.23
C ASP A 591 -2.49 -37.44 -17.23
N MET A 592 -2.34 -36.19 -16.79
CA MET A 592 -2.00 -35.06 -17.65
C MET A 592 -0.68 -35.26 -18.39
N LEU A 593 0.35 -35.74 -17.71
CA LEU A 593 1.66 -36.03 -18.33
C LEU A 593 1.60 -37.07 -19.48
N LYS A 594 0.52 -37.85 -19.59
CA LYS A 594 0.29 -38.82 -20.68
C LYS A 594 -0.45 -38.20 -21.84
N THR A 595 -0.90 -36.96 -21.79
CA THR A 595 -1.69 -36.32 -22.82
C THR A 595 -0.81 -35.45 -23.74
N ASN A 596 -1.32 -35.12 -24.92
CA ASN A 596 -0.65 -34.24 -25.89
C ASN A 596 -1.20 -32.82 -25.81
N THR A 597 -1.49 -32.31 -24.57
CA THR A 597 -1.88 -30.91 -24.42
C THR A 597 -0.64 -30.03 -24.40
N LEU A 598 -0.77 -28.77 -24.79
CA LEU A 598 0.36 -27.83 -24.78
C LEU A 598 1.00 -27.71 -23.39
N THR A 599 0.18 -27.71 -22.34
CA THR A 599 0.66 -27.66 -20.95
C THR A 599 1.44 -28.93 -20.60
N ALA A 600 0.97 -30.11 -21.02
CA ALA A 600 1.64 -31.38 -20.81
C ALA A 600 3.00 -31.46 -21.50
N GLU A 601 3.12 -30.95 -22.74
CA GLU A 601 4.39 -30.88 -23.50
C GLU A 601 5.46 -30.11 -22.72
N TYR A 602 5.10 -28.98 -22.07
CA TYR A 602 6.02 -28.22 -21.21
C TYR A 602 6.34 -28.91 -19.88
N LEU A 603 5.34 -29.55 -19.27
CA LEU A 603 5.58 -30.29 -18.00
C LEU A 603 6.47 -31.51 -18.19
N ASN A 604 6.33 -32.24 -19.30
CA ASN A 604 7.14 -33.39 -19.66
C ASN A 604 8.56 -33.02 -20.11
N GLY A 605 8.78 -31.76 -20.55
CA GLY A 605 10.03 -31.33 -21.15
C GLY A 605 10.12 -31.60 -22.65
N ASP A 606 9.05 -32.06 -23.30
CA ASP A 606 9.00 -32.26 -24.76
C ASP A 606 9.10 -30.91 -25.47
N LYS A 607 8.63 -29.85 -24.85
CA LYS A 607 8.78 -28.46 -25.28
C LYS A 607 9.44 -27.65 -24.17
N THR A 608 10.51 -26.93 -24.46
CA THR A 608 11.26 -26.10 -23.53
C THR A 608 11.52 -24.73 -24.12
N ILE A 609 11.74 -23.75 -23.27
CA ILE A 609 12.21 -22.43 -23.68
C ILE A 609 13.71 -22.53 -23.92
N GLU A 610 14.13 -22.20 -25.15
CA GLU A 610 15.51 -22.36 -25.59
C GLU A 610 16.47 -21.45 -24.82
N ILE A 611 17.61 -22.02 -24.42
CA ILE A 611 18.73 -21.28 -23.83
C ILE A 611 19.54 -20.67 -24.98
N PRO A 612 19.89 -19.36 -24.93
CA PRO A 612 20.73 -18.76 -25.96
C PRO A 612 22.08 -19.45 -26.08
N LEU A 613 22.45 -19.88 -27.30
CA LEU A 613 23.73 -20.54 -27.60
C LEU A 613 24.95 -19.65 -27.27
N ARG A 614 24.77 -18.33 -27.33
CA ARG A 614 25.82 -17.35 -26.99
C ARG A 614 25.19 -16.21 -26.21
N ARG A 615 25.84 -15.81 -25.10
CA ARG A 615 25.49 -14.64 -24.33
C ARG A 615 26.06 -13.40 -24.99
N ARG A 616 25.27 -12.28 -24.98
CA ARG A 616 25.74 -10.99 -25.48
C ARG A 616 26.66 -10.34 -24.45
N TYR A 617 27.78 -9.78 -24.91
CA TYR A 617 28.73 -9.05 -24.04
C TYR A 617 28.39 -7.57 -23.89
N GLY A 618 27.33 -7.11 -24.56
CA GLY A 618 26.95 -5.71 -24.61
C GLY A 618 27.82 -4.86 -25.53
N ASN A 619 27.69 -3.53 -25.35
CA ASN A 619 28.39 -2.54 -26.18
C ASN A 619 29.69 -2.01 -25.53
N GLY A 620 30.18 -2.64 -24.46
CA GLY A 620 31.38 -2.24 -23.70
C GLY A 620 31.18 -1.05 -22.75
N LYS A 621 29.95 -0.50 -22.66
CA LYS A 621 29.58 0.59 -21.75
C LYS A 621 28.78 0.08 -20.58
N THR A 622 28.88 0.79 -19.44
CA THR A 622 28.20 0.42 -18.21
C THR A 622 27.47 1.62 -17.63
N LEU A 623 26.39 1.36 -16.89
CA LEU A 623 25.75 2.30 -15.98
C LEU A 623 26.04 1.83 -14.57
N ILE A 624 26.59 2.70 -13.72
CA ILE A 624 27.02 2.36 -12.36
C ILE A 624 26.35 3.29 -11.37
N ILE A 625 25.73 2.73 -10.33
CA ILE A 625 25.21 3.47 -9.17
C ILE A 625 25.96 3.01 -7.93
N LYS A 626 26.58 3.94 -7.22
CA LYS A 626 27.42 3.63 -6.06
C LYS A 626 26.69 3.84 -4.74
N ASN A 627 26.91 2.92 -3.80
CA ASN A 627 26.49 3.00 -2.41
C ASN A 627 24.98 3.26 -2.24
N CYS A 628 24.15 2.48 -2.93
CA CYS A 628 22.70 2.52 -2.76
C CYS A 628 22.32 2.11 -1.33
N ARG A 629 21.56 2.98 -0.65
CA ARG A 629 21.08 2.85 0.73
C ARG A 629 19.58 3.12 0.76
N GLY A 630 18.94 2.61 1.72
CA GLY A 630 17.51 2.82 1.92
C GLY A 630 16.76 1.51 2.03
N ASN A 631 15.71 1.49 2.81
CA ASN A 631 15.04 0.27 3.21
C ASN A 631 16.06 -0.73 3.77
N ASN A 632 16.20 -1.89 3.13
CA ASN A 632 17.16 -2.92 3.56
C ASN A 632 18.49 -2.92 2.79
N LEU A 633 18.73 -2.01 1.84
CA LEU A 633 19.96 -1.95 1.04
C LEU A 633 21.20 -1.60 1.90
N LYS A 634 22.27 -2.36 1.75
CA LYS A 634 23.50 -2.26 2.56
C LYS A 634 24.68 -1.70 1.74
N ASN A 635 24.63 -0.42 1.36
CA ASN A 635 25.69 0.25 0.58
C ASN A 635 26.06 -0.49 -0.71
N VAL A 636 25.05 -0.86 -1.49
CA VAL A 636 25.21 -1.70 -2.67
C VAL A 636 25.64 -0.86 -3.87
N THR A 637 26.62 -1.34 -4.64
CA THR A 637 26.99 -0.78 -5.94
C THR A 637 26.38 -1.64 -7.04
N LEU A 638 25.53 -1.03 -7.87
CA LEU A 638 24.88 -1.66 -9.02
C LEU A 638 25.63 -1.32 -10.28
N THR A 639 26.07 -2.34 -11.03
CA THR A 639 26.73 -2.20 -12.34
C THR A 639 25.89 -2.92 -13.39
N LEU A 640 25.45 -2.16 -14.41
CA LEU A 640 24.64 -2.66 -15.51
C LEU A 640 25.43 -2.60 -16.84
N PRO A 641 25.77 -3.73 -17.46
CA PRO A 641 26.34 -3.76 -18.81
C PRO A 641 25.28 -3.33 -19.85
N LEU A 642 25.57 -2.28 -20.62
CA LEU A 642 24.59 -1.75 -21.58
C LEU A 642 24.57 -2.56 -22.89
N GLY A 643 23.39 -2.62 -23.52
CA GLY A 643 23.18 -3.41 -24.74
C GLY A 643 23.01 -4.92 -24.47
N THR A 644 22.55 -5.28 -23.25
CA THR A 644 22.34 -6.68 -22.85
C THR A 644 20.94 -6.88 -22.25
N PHE A 645 20.54 -8.14 -22.17
CA PHE A 645 19.39 -8.60 -21.41
C PHE A 645 19.83 -8.93 -19.97
N ILE A 646 19.47 -8.09 -19.01
CA ILE A 646 19.86 -8.19 -17.59
C ILE A 646 18.67 -8.67 -16.79
N CYS A 647 18.90 -9.68 -15.93
CA CYS A 647 17.91 -10.13 -14.97
C CYS A 647 18.38 -9.86 -13.52
N ILE A 648 17.57 -9.17 -12.73
CA ILE A 648 17.78 -9.05 -11.28
C ILE A 648 16.91 -10.09 -10.58
N SER A 649 17.57 -11.06 -9.97
CA SER A 649 16.98 -12.18 -9.24
C SER A 649 17.28 -12.10 -7.74
N GLY A 650 16.76 -13.03 -6.98
CA GLY A 650 17.00 -13.21 -5.54
C GLY A 650 15.73 -13.45 -4.76
N VAL A 651 15.87 -13.85 -3.50
CA VAL A 651 14.76 -14.23 -2.63
C VAL A 651 13.76 -13.07 -2.42
N SER A 652 12.53 -13.40 -2.00
CA SER A 652 11.50 -12.40 -1.70
C SER A 652 11.98 -11.49 -0.57
N GLY A 653 11.75 -10.16 -0.68
CA GLY A 653 12.23 -9.19 0.30
C GLY A 653 13.74 -8.89 0.29
N SER A 654 14.52 -9.41 -0.66
CA SER A 654 15.98 -9.17 -0.74
C SER A 654 16.41 -7.74 -1.10
N GLY A 655 15.46 -6.89 -1.54
CA GLY A 655 15.73 -5.48 -1.88
C GLY A 655 15.73 -5.15 -3.37
N LYS A 656 15.36 -6.08 -4.26
CA LYS A 656 15.28 -5.87 -5.72
C LYS A 656 14.52 -4.60 -6.11
N SER A 657 13.28 -4.48 -5.65
CA SER A 657 12.43 -3.31 -5.95
C SER A 657 12.95 -2.03 -5.30
N SER A 658 13.61 -2.10 -4.13
CA SER A 658 14.28 -0.94 -3.52
C SER A 658 15.44 -0.45 -4.40
N LEU A 659 16.22 -1.36 -4.96
CA LEU A 659 17.37 -1.03 -5.81
C LEU A 659 16.92 -0.46 -7.17
N VAL A 660 15.95 -1.12 -7.83
CA VAL A 660 15.51 -0.72 -9.18
C VAL A 660 14.44 0.36 -9.13
N ASN A 661 13.27 0.06 -8.51
CA ASN A 661 12.10 0.95 -8.53
C ASN A 661 12.25 2.12 -7.54
N GLY A 662 12.96 1.90 -6.41
CA GLY A 662 13.19 2.92 -5.39
C GLY A 662 14.42 3.79 -5.63
N THR A 663 15.43 3.31 -6.35
CA THR A 663 16.71 4.04 -6.55
C THR A 663 16.96 4.36 -8.02
N LEU A 664 17.22 3.34 -8.87
CA LEU A 664 17.60 3.52 -10.26
C LEU A 664 16.54 4.29 -11.08
N GLN A 665 15.31 3.83 -11.05
CA GLN A 665 14.20 4.39 -11.84
C GLN A 665 13.90 5.87 -11.48
N PRO A 666 13.80 6.27 -10.20
CA PRO A 666 13.60 7.67 -9.84
C PRO A 666 14.77 8.57 -10.23
N ILE A 667 16.03 8.11 -10.11
CA ILE A 667 17.22 8.87 -10.56
C ILE A 667 17.09 9.19 -12.04
N LEU A 668 16.91 8.17 -12.88
CA LEU A 668 16.82 8.34 -14.33
C LEU A 668 15.58 9.14 -14.74
N SER A 669 14.44 8.94 -14.08
CA SER A 669 13.22 9.72 -14.33
C SER A 669 13.38 11.19 -13.98
N ARG A 670 14.17 11.52 -12.95
CA ARG A 670 14.50 12.89 -12.58
C ARG A 670 15.42 13.54 -13.62
N LEU A 671 16.41 12.80 -14.09
CA LEU A 671 17.37 13.29 -15.09
C LEU A 671 16.72 13.49 -16.47
N PHE A 672 15.95 12.52 -16.98
CA PHE A 672 15.40 12.58 -18.33
C PHE A 672 14.04 13.29 -18.42
N TYR A 673 13.19 13.19 -17.39
CA TYR A 673 11.80 13.67 -17.44
C TYR A 673 11.46 14.73 -16.39
N ARG A 674 12.44 15.19 -15.59
CA ARG A 674 12.24 16.15 -14.50
C ARG A 674 11.16 15.70 -13.52
N SER A 675 11.09 14.38 -13.24
CA SER A 675 10.15 13.81 -12.28
C SER A 675 10.42 14.34 -10.88
N ASN A 676 9.36 14.57 -10.10
CA ASN A 676 9.47 15.00 -8.70
C ASN A 676 9.65 13.81 -7.74
N GLN A 677 9.80 12.58 -8.24
CA GLN A 677 10.00 11.41 -7.41
C GLN A 677 11.42 11.41 -6.85
N GLU A 678 11.54 11.34 -5.53
CA GLU A 678 12.83 11.26 -4.86
C GLU A 678 13.37 9.83 -4.87
N PRO A 679 14.62 9.62 -5.27
CA PRO A 679 15.28 8.32 -5.16
C PRO A 679 15.62 8.01 -3.70
N LEU A 680 15.74 6.73 -3.38
CA LEU A 680 16.37 6.30 -2.14
C LEU A 680 17.84 6.76 -2.12
N PRO A 681 18.44 6.92 -0.92
CA PRO A 681 19.79 7.44 -0.79
C PRO A 681 20.85 6.66 -1.58
N TYR A 682 21.68 7.34 -2.32
CA TYR A 682 22.84 6.83 -3.08
C TYR A 682 23.95 7.91 -3.10
N ASP A 683 25.16 7.56 -3.50
CA ASP A 683 26.25 8.55 -3.54
C ASP A 683 26.41 9.13 -4.94
N GLU A 684 26.57 8.30 -5.98
CA GLU A 684 26.90 8.73 -7.34
C GLU A 684 26.30 7.82 -8.39
N ILE A 685 26.06 8.37 -9.59
CA ILE A 685 25.68 7.60 -10.78
C ILE A 685 26.62 7.97 -11.93
N GLU A 686 27.17 6.97 -12.62
CA GLU A 686 28.07 7.09 -13.75
C GLU A 686 27.51 6.42 -15.00
N GLY A 687 27.84 6.91 -16.19
CA GLY A 687 27.46 6.29 -17.47
C GLY A 687 26.08 6.70 -18.00
N VAL A 688 25.42 7.71 -17.40
CA VAL A 688 24.09 8.19 -17.81
C VAL A 688 24.09 8.73 -19.24
N GLU A 689 25.21 9.30 -19.70
CA GLU A 689 25.39 9.83 -21.04
C GLU A 689 25.27 8.76 -22.15
N ASN A 690 25.37 7.49 -21.80
CA ASN A 690 25.22 6.37 -22.72
C ASN A 690 23.76 5.97 -22.97
N ILE A 691 22.81 6.56 -22.22
CA ILE A 691 21.38 6.32 -22.29
C ILE A 691 20.68 7.62 -22.70
N ASP A 692 19.69 7.54 -23.57
CA ASP A 692 18.89 8.70 -23.98
C ASP A 692 17.46 8.69 -23.44
N LYS A 693 16.99 7.52 -23.00
CA LYS A 693 15.62 7.34 -22.52
C LYS A 693 15.54 6.17 -21.54
N VAL A 694 14.68 6.30 -20.53
CA VAL A 694 14.27 5.19 -19.67
C VAL A 694 12.78 4.90 -19.86
N VAL A 695 12.42 3.65 -19.94
CA VAL A 695 11.03 3.18 -20.07
C VAL A 695 10.74 2.15 -19.00
N THR A 696 9.85 2.48 -18.08
CA THR A 696 9.42 1.55 -17.04
C THR A 696 8.09 0.91 -17.41
N VAL A 697 8.04 -0.42 -17.40
CA VAL A 697 6.87 -1.22 -17.69
C VAL A 697 6.51 -2.03 -16.45
N ASP A 698 5.55 -1.53 -15.69
CA ASP A 698 5.04 -2.12 -14.45
C ASP A 698 3.61 -2.67 -14.62
N GLN A 699 3.12 -3.39 -13.64
CA GLN A 699 1.78 -4.01 -13.62
C GLN A 699 0.64 -3.00 -13.36
N SER A 700 0.92 -1.72 -13.15
CA SER A 700 -0.11 -0.71 -12.88
C SER A 700 -1.10 -0.60 -14.05
N PRO A 701 -2.39 -0.35 -13.78
CA PRO A 701 -3.40 -0.17 -14.83
C PRO A 701 -3.02 0.94 -15.82
N LEU A 702 -3.41 0.81 -17.08
CA LEU A 702 -3.20 1.82 -18.15
C LEU A 702 -3.82 3.19 -17.81
N GLY A 703 -4.74 3.23 -16.87
CA GLY A 703 -5.39 4.44 -16.36
C GLY A 703 -6.46 4.11 -15.32
N ARG A 704 -6.82 5.09 -14.52
CA ARG A 704 -7.77 4.95 -13.41
C ARG A 704 -9.24 5.00 -13.84
N SER A 705 -9.53 5.39 -15.08
CA SER A 705 -10.88 5.57 -15.59
C SER A 705 -11.32 4.36 -16.43
N PRO A 706 -12.59 3.93 -16.37
CA PRO A 706 -13.16 2.93 -17.28
C PRO A 706 -13.06 3.29 -18.76
N ARG A 707 -12.74 4.55 -19.10
CA ARG A 707 -12.48 5.05 -20.46
C ARG A 707 -11.12 4.68 -20.99
N SER A 708 -10.17 4.36 -20.10
CA SER A 708 -8.84 3.90 -20.52
C SER A 708 -8.95 2.50 -21.10
N ASN A 709 -8.40 2.30 -22.29
CA ASN A 709 -8.43 1.03 -23.01
C ASN A 709 -7.21 0.90 -23.93
N PRO A 710 -6.92 -0.28 -24.47
CA PRO A 710 -5.77 -0.51 -25.36
C PRO A 710 -5.72 0.46 -26.55
N ALA A 711 -6.85 0.75 -27.18
CA ALA A 711 -6.89 1.64 -28.35
C ALA A 711 -6.51 3.10 -28.01
N THR A 712 -6.94 3.59 -26.82
CA THR A 712 -6.59 4.95 -26.39
C THR A 712 -5.14 5.04 -25.94
N TYR A 713 -4.64 4.04 -25.26
CA TYR A 713 -3.28 4.04 -24.70
C TYR A 713 -2.22 3.95 -25.81
N THR A 714 -2.41 3.10 -26.81
CA THR A 714 -1.51 2.98 -27.98
C THR A 714 -1.63 4.14 -28.97
N GLY A 715 -2.61 5.03 -28.76
CA GLY A 715 -2.89 6.15 -29.67
C GLY A 715 -3.56 5.76 -30.99
N VAL A 716 -3.85 4.48 -31.23
CA VAL A 716 -4.51 4.02 -32.46
C VAL A 716 -5.93 4.55 -32.60
N PHE A 717 -6.59 4.84 -31.47
CA PHE A 717 -7.93 5.42 -31.45
C PHE A 717 -8.02 6.80 -32.14
N SER A 718 -6.94 7.58 -32.09
CA SER A 718 -6.88 8.88 -32.78
C SER A 718 -6.90 8.68 -34.30
N ASP A 719 -6.18 7.68 -34.82
CA ASP A 719 -6.15 7.35 -36.24
C ASP A 719 -7.51 6.79 -36.70
N ILE A 720 -8.15 5.95 -35.88
CA ILE A 720 -9.49 5.44 -36.11
C ILE A 720 -10.51 6.58 -36.18
N ARG A 721 -10.49 7.53 -35.27
CA ARG A 721 -11.37 8.72 -35.32
C ARG A 721 -11.15 9.54 -36.59
N THR A 722 -9.91 9.75 -36.99
CA THR A 722 -9.57 10.46 -38.21
C THR A 722 -10.11 9.73 -39.47
N LEU A 723 -10.04 8.41 -39.48
CA LEU A 723 -10.66 7.59 -40.52
C LEU A 723 -12.17 7.83 -40.60
N PHE A 724 -12.87 7.75 -39.47
CA PHE A 724 -14.33 7.92 -39.42
C PHE A 724 -14.78 9.33 -39.82
N VAL A 725 -14.03 10.38 -39.45
CA VAL A 725 -14.31 11.77 -39.88
C VAL A 725 -14.21 11.93 -41.41
N ASN A 726 -13.30 11.18 -42.05
CA ASN A 726 -13.09 11.27 -43.48
C ASN A 726 -14.12 10.50 -44.35
N LEU A 727 -15.00 9.73 -43.71
CA LEU A 727 -16.07 9.03 -44.42
C LEU A 727 -17.08 10.02 -45.04
N PRO A 728 -17.62 9.72 -46.20
CA PRO A 728 -18.60 10.60 -46.87
C PRO A 728 -19.78 10.99 -46.00
N GLU A 729 -20.33 10.04 -45.28
CA GLU A 729 -21.48 10.23 -44.38
C GLU A 729 -21.18 11.21 -43.21
N ALA A 730 -19.98 11.11 -42.62
CA ALA A 730 -19.51 12.03 -41.58
C ALA A 730 -19.26 13.44 -42.12
N LYS A 731 -18.73 13.56 -43.36
CA LYS A 731 -18.50 14.86 -44.02
C LYS A 731 -19.81 15.55 -44.37
N ILE A 732 -20.80 14.84 -44.88
CA ILE A 732 -22.13 15.36 -45.19
C ILE A 732 -22.82 15.93 -43.95
N ARG A 733 -22.65 15.26 -42.78
CA ARG A 733 -23.21 15.69 -41.49
C ARG A 733 -22.33 16.73 -40.77
N GLY A 734 -21.18 17.12 -41.31
CA GLY A 734 -20.29 18.10 -40.73
C GLY A 734 -19.64 17.62 -39.42
N TYR A 735 -19.46 16.29 -39.26
CA TYR A 735 -18.92 15.74 -38.01
C TYR A 735 -17.41 15.97 -37.91
N LYS A 736 -16.99 16.50 -36.75
CA LYS A 736 -15.60 16.78 -36.40
C LYS A 736 -15.02 15.61 -35.57
N PRO A 737 -13.68 15.50 -35.40
CA PRO A 737 -13.05 14.41 -34.64
C PRO A 737 -13.58 14.25 -33.18
N GLY A 738 -14.06 15.34 -32.56
CA GLY A 738 -14.68 15.30 -31.26
C GLY A 738 -15.98 14.48 -31.20
N ARG A 739 -16.74 14.40 -32.33
CA ARG A 739 -17.97 13.60 -32.40
C ARG A 739 -17.72 12.11 -32.16
N PHE A 740 -16.58 11.60 -32.61
CA PHE A 740 -16.16 10.21 -32.48
C PHE A 740 -15.32 9.97 -31.20
N SER A 741 -15.31 10.92 -30.26
CA SER A 741 -14.66 10.78 -28.96
C SER A 741 -15.70 10.51 -27.87
N PHE A 742 -15.52 9.44 -27.11
CA PHE A 742 -16.35 9.17 -25.94
C PHE A 742 -15.96 10.01 -24.71
N ASN A 743 -14.87 10.80 -24.78
CA ASN A 743 -14.44 11.72 -23.71
C ASN A 743 -15.06 13.11 -23.80
N VAL A 744 -15.58 13.50 -24.97
CA VAL A 744 -16.11 14.83 -25.27
C VAL A 744 -17.61 14.76 -25.48
N SER A 745 -18.36 15.77 -24.99
CA SER A 745 -19.80 15.87 -25.22
C SER A 745 -20.14 16.05 -26.71
N GLY A 746 -21.34 15.64 -27.09
CA GLY A 746 -21.87 15.78 -28.45
C GLY A 746 -21.96 14.47 -29.24
N GLY A 747 -21.06 13.52 -29.07
CA GLY A 747 -21.14 12.20 -29.74
C GLY A 747 -21.21 11.01 -28.78
N ARG A 748 -20.89 11.23 -27.52
CA ARG A 748 -20.96 10.20 -26.47
C ARG A 748 -22.39 10.04 -25.94
N CYS A 749 -22.63 8.90 -25.30
CA CYS A 749 -23.85 8.72 -24.49
C CYS A 749 -23.74 9.60 -23.24
N GLU A 750 -24.64 10.53 -23.06
CA GLU A 750 -24.61 11.46 -21.92
C GLU A 750 -25.09 10.80 -20.61
N THR A 751 -25.88 9.72 -20.68
CA THR A 751 -26.31 8.97 -19.48
C THR A 751 -25.13 8.34 -18.73
N CYS A 752 -24.17 7.72 -19.45
CA CYS A 752 -22.96 7.15 -18.87
C CYS A 752 -21.73 8.04 -19.08
N ASN A 753 -21.88 9.23 -19.63
CA ASN A 753 -20.79 10.15 -19.97
C ASN A 753 -19.67 9.49 -20.81
N GLY A 754 -20.02 8.52 -21.66
CA GLY A 754 -19.08 7.80 -22.51
C GLY A 754 -18.32 6.66 -21.81
N ASN A 755 -18.63 6.34 -20.54
CA ASN A 755 -18.02 5.21 -19.83
C ASN A 755 -18.47 3.86 -20.43
N GLY A 756 -19.71 3.76 -20.94
CA GLY A 756 -20.35 2.53 -21.36
C GLY A 756 -20.97 1.74 -20.20
N TYR A 757 -20.52 1.99 -18.99
CA TYR A 757 -20.94 1.31 -17.76
C TYR A 757 -21.31 2.31 -16.69
N LYS A 758 -22.17 1.92 -15.77
CA LYS A 758 -22.42 2.58 -14.48
C LYS A 758 -21.66 1.80 -13.42
N THR A 759 -20.88 2.48 -12.58
CA THR A 759 -20.25 1.86 -11.42
C THR A 759 -21.22 1.90 -10.26
N ILE A 760 -21.51 0.77 -9.67
CA ILE A 760 -22.24 0.64 -8.41
C ILE A 760 -21.18 0.44 -7.33
N GLU A 761 -20.96 1.49 -6.53
CA GLU A 761 -20.05 1.43 -5.39
C GLU A 761 -20.67 0.59 -4.27
N MET A 762 -19.96 -0.43 -3.84
CA MET A 762 -20.37 -1.29 -2.74
C MET A 762 -19.44 -1.08 -1.54
N ASN A 763 -19.98 -0.69 -0.37
CA ASN A 763 -19.20 -0.30 0.80
C ASN A 763 -18.27 -1.41 1.35
N PHE A 764 -18.58 -2.68 1.12
CA PHE A 764 -17.84 -3.84 1.66
C PHE A 764 -17.43 -4.88 0.61
N LEU A 765 -17.83 -4.69 -0.64
CA LEU A 765 -17.55 -5.59 -1.76
C LEU A 765 -16.88 -4.79 -2.91
N PRO A 766 -16.22 -5.46 -3.86
CA PRO A 766 -15.70 -4.78 -5.05
C PRO A 766 -16.82 -4.07 -5.83
N ASP A 767 -16.50 -2.90 -6.41
CA ASP A 767 -17.43 -2.15 -7.24
C ASP A 767 -17.91 -2.98 -8.45
N VAL A 768 -19.20 -2.94 -8.72
CA VAL A 768 -19.80 -3.66 -9.86
C VAL A 768 -19.99 -2.70 -11.02
N LEU A 769 -19.53 -3.11 -12.21
CA LEU A 769 -19.73 -2.41 -13.47
C LEU A 769 -20.95 -2.97 -14.22
N VAL A 770 -22.04 -2.20 -14.29
CA VAL A 770 -23.25 -2.58 -15.00
C VAL A 770 -23.32 -1.85 -16.35
N PRO A 771 -23.60 -2.55 -17.48
CA PRO A 771 -23.75 -1.88 -18.76
C PRO A 771 -24.81 -0.76 -18.73
N CYS A 772 -24.53 0.35 -19.38
CA CYS A 772 -25.46 1.48 -19.43
C CYS A 772 -26.70 1.09 -20.25
N GLU A 773 -27.88 1.16 -19.66
CA GLU A 773 -29.16 0.81 -20.28
C GLU A 773 -29.44 1.60 -21.57
N THR A 774 -29.08 2.90 -21.59
CA THR A 774 -29.33 3.80 -22.74
C THR A 774 -28.49 3.43 -23.95
N CYS A 775 -27.22 3.11 -23.79
CA CYS A 775 -26.32 2.80 -24.92
C CYS A 775 -25.95 1.31 -25.03
N GLY A 776 -26.40 0.44 -24.12
CA GLY A 776 -26.07 -0.97 -24.12
C GLY A 776 -24.55 -1.24 -24.10
N GLY A 777 -23.79 -0.45 -23.34
CA GLY A 777 -22.32 -0.56 -23.29
C GLY A 777 -21.57 0.11 -24.46
N ARG A 778 -22.26 0.63 -25.48
CA ARG A 778 -21.66 1.13 -26.74
C ARG A 778 -20.98 2.49 -26.64
N ARG A 779 -21.10 3.23 -25.51
CA ARG A 779 -20.44 4.51 -25.19
C ARG A 779 -20.89 5.73 -25.99
N TYR A 780 -21.55 5.58 -27.13
CA TYR A 780 -21.96 6.63 -28.06
C TYR A 780 -23.47 6.78 -28.16
N ASN A 781 -23.92 7.95 -28.62
CA ASN A 781 -25.31 8.17 -28.98
C ASN A 781 -25.64 7.51 -30.33
N ARG A 782 -26.91 7.31 -30.61
CA ARG A 782 -27.43 6.61 -31.79
C ARG A 782 -26.95 7.22 -33.10
N GLU A 783 -26.94 8.53 -33.22
CA GLU A 783 -26.54 9.26 -34.42
C GLU A 783 -25.07 9.06 -34.79
N THR A 784 -24.17 9.00 -33.82
CA THR A 784 -22.74 8.73 -34.06
C THR A 784 -22.54 7.29 -34.54
N LEU A 785 -23.37 6.34 -34.07
CA LEU A 785 -23.27 4.92 -34.44
C LEU A 785 -23.81 4.62 -35.87
N GLU A 786 -24.54 5.54 -36.48
CA GLU A 786 -25.03 5.42 -37.84
C GLU A 786 -23.87 5.51 -38.84
N VAL A 787 -22.81 6.26 -38.58
CA VAL A 787 -21.63 6.34 -39.45
C VAL A 787 -20.86 5.03 -39.42
N ARG A 788 -20.70 4.38 -40.60
CA ARG A 788 -20.10 3.05 -40.69
C ARG A 788 -18.95 3.00 -41.70
N PHE A 789 -17.89 2.31 -41.31
CA PHE A 789 -16.76 1.92 -42.18
C PHE A 789 -16.81 0.43 -42.39
N LYS A 790 -16.85 -0.04 -43.65
CA LYS A 790 -17.03 -1.48 -44.01
C LYS A 790 -18.20 -2.12 -43.22
N GLY A 791 -19.32 -1.43 -43.04
CA GLY A 791 -20.50 -1.93 -42.36
C GLY A 791 -20.43 -1.89 -40.82
N LYS A 792 -19.31 -1.45 -40.20
CA LYS A 792 -19.09 -1.40 -38.76
C LYS A 792 -19.08 0.04 -38.22
N SER A 793 -19.81 0.30 -37.12
CA SER A 793 -19.78 1.56 -36.41
C SER A 793 -18.48 1.68 -35.57
N ILE A 794 -18.19 2.88 -35.04
CA ILE A 794 -17.01 3.07 -34.19
C ILE A 794 -17.08 2.25 -32.87
N ALA A 795 -18.28 1.97 -32.36
CA ALA A 795 -18.47 1.08 -31.21
C ALA A 795 -18.19 -0.38 -31.58
N ASP A 796 -18.65 -0.83 -32.75
CA ASP A 796 -18.34 -2.19 -33.24
C ASP A 796 -16.84 -2.39 -33.44
N VAL A 797 -16.09 -1.35 -33.85
CA VAL A 797 -14.64 -1.37 -33.99
C VAL A 797 -13.96 -1.50 -32.64
N LEU A 798 -14.45 -0.78 -31.62
CA LEU A 798 -13.93 -0.91 -30.26
C LEU A 798 -14.23 -2.29 -29.64
N ASP A 799 -15.30 -2.95 -30.05
CA ASP A 799 -15.66 -4.30 -29.60
C ASP A 799 -14.92 -5.44 -30.36
N MET A 800 -14.19 -5.10 -31.42
CA MET A 800 -13.35 -6.06 -32.12
C MET A 800 -12.19 -6.52 -31.29
N THR A 801 -11.86 -7.81 -31.34
CA THR A 801 -10.57 -8.29 -30.83
C THR A 801 -9.43 -7.75 -31.72
N ILE A 802 -8.22 -7.68 -31.16
CA ILE A 802 -7.04 -7.21 -31.91
C ILE A 802 -6.82 -8.05 -33.18
N ASN A 803 -7.00 -9.37 -33.10
CA ASN A 803 -6.92 -10.25 -34.32
C ASN A 803 -7.92 -9.83 -35.39
N GLN A 804 -9.19 -9.58 -35.01
CA GLN A 804 -10.21 -9.12 -35.97
C GLN A 804 -9.91 -7.74 -36.54
N ALA A 805 -9.36 -6.86 -35.68
CA ALA A 805 -9.00 -5.51 -36.11
C ALA A 805 -7.81 -5.50 -37.09
N VAL A 806 -6.83 -6.40 -36.93
CA VAL A 806 -5.73 -6.59 -37.89
C VAL A 806 -6.28 -6.93 -39.30
N ASP A 807 -7.17 -7.88 -39.35
CA ASP A 807 -7.81 -8.28 -40.66
C ASP A 807 -8.69 -7.15 -41.22
N PHE A 808 -9.44 -6.47 -40.35
CA PHE A 808 -10.35 -5.38 -40.72
C PHE A 808 -9.61 -4.15 -41.30
N PHE A 809 -8.47 -3.79 -40.72
CA PHE A 809 -7.67 -2.64 -41.09
C PHE A 809 -6.47 -2.99 -42.00
N ALA A 810 -6.41 -4.17 -42.61
CA ALA A 810 -5.31 -4.63 -43.45
C ALA A 810 -4.90 -3.63 -44.56
N GLY A 811 -5.85 -2.85 -45.10
CA GLY A 811 -5.59 -1.82 -46.10
C GLY A 811 -5.21 -0.42 -45.55
N ILE A 812 -5.01 -0.26 -44.21
CA ILE A 812 -4.72 1.05 -43.57
C ILE A 812 -3.45 0.97 -42.76
N PRO A 813 -2.26 1.22 -43.35
CA PRO A 813 -0.96 0.99 -42.69
C PRO A 813 -0.78 1.76 -41.36
N THR A 814 -1.30 2.97 -41.26
CA THR A 814 -1.18 3.81 -40.05
C THR A 814 -1.87 3.19 -38.81
N ILE A 815 -2.98 2.52 -39.03
CA ILE A 815 -3.71 1.80 -37.98
C ILE A 815 -3.12 0.40 -37.80
N LEU A 816 -2.90 -0.31 -38.91
CA LEU A 816 -2.41 -1.68 -38.92
C LEU A 816 -1.11 -1.85 -38.17
N ASN A 817 -0.12 -1.00 -38.43
CA ASN A 817 1.20 -1.09 -37.78
C ASN A 817 1.12 -1.02 -36.24
N LYS A 818 0.23 -0.19 -35.70
CA LYS A 818 0.05 -0.07 -34.26
C LYS A 818 -0.68 -1.25 -33.62
N ILE A 819 -1.68 -1.81 -34.37
CA ILE A 819 -2.47 -2.95 -33.89
C ILE A 819 -1.67 -4.25 -34.01
N LYS A 820 -0.86 -4.39 -35.06
CA LYS A 820 -0.05 -5.59 -35.29
C LYS A 820 0.96 -5.82 -34.19
N VAL A 821 1.55 -4.76 -33.61
CA VAL A 821 2.44 -4.89 -32.45
C VAL A 821 1.73 -5.50 -31.24
N LEU A 822 0.45 -5.16 -31.01
CA LEU A 822 -0.34 -5.79 -29.94
C LEU A 822 -0.58 -7.28 -30.20
N GLN A 823 -0.78 -7.67 -31.47
CA GLN A 823 -0.90 -9.06 -31.85
C GLN A 823 0.41 -9.84 -31.68
N ASP A 824 1.54 -9.24 -32.07
CA ASP A 824 2.88 -9.85 -32.02
C ASP A 824 3.35 -10.15 -30.59
N ILE A 825 2.82 -9.43 -29.57
CA ILE A 825 3.10 -9.67 -28.15
C ILE A 825 2.06 -10.58 -27.47
N GLY A 826 1.25 -11.31 -28.26
CA GLY A 826 0.30 -12.29 -27.74
C GLY A 826 -1.02 -11.72 -27.23
N LEU A 827 -1.37 -10.44 -27.49
CA LEU A 827 -2.61 -9.81 -27.03
C LEU A 827 -3.74 -9.86 -28.08
N GLY A 828 -3.64 -10.74 -29.08
CA GLY A 828 -4.61 -10.83 -30.15
C GLY A 828 -6.06 -11.08 -29.74
N TYR A 829 -6.28 -11.62 -28.57
CA TYR A 829 -7.60 -11.98 -28.03
C TYR A 829 -8.34 -10.84 -27.31
N ILE A 830 -7.65 -9.81 -26.78
CA ILE A 830 -8.30 -8.70 -26.10
C ILE A 830 -9.03 -7.78 -27.08
N LYS A 831 -10.08 -7.08 -26.60
CA LYS A 831 -10.82 -6.11 -27.41
C LYS A 831 -10.11 -4.76 -27.41
N LEU A 832 -10.14 -4.03 -28.54
CA LEU A 832 -9.57 -2.68 -28.64
C LEU A 832 -10.11 -1.70 -27.60
N GLY A 833 -11.42 -1.77 -27.30
CA GLY A 833 -12.11 -0.91 -26.34
C GLY A 833 -12.27 -1.51 -24.94
N GLN A 834 -11.62 -2.62 -24.61
CA GLN A 834 -11.71 -3.27 -23.30
C GLN A 834 -11.25 -2.30 -22.19
N PRO A 835 -12.04 -2.06 -21.14
CA PRO A 835 -11.61 -1.19 -20.05
C PRO A 835 -10.33 -1.70 -19.38
N SER A 836 -9.40 -0.79 -19.06
CA SER A 836 -8.13 -1.18 -18.43
C SER A 836 -8.29 -1.83 -17.06
N SER A 837 -9.39 -1.55 -16.36
CA SER A 837 -9.73 -2.17 -15.07
C SER A 837 -10.08 -3.66 -15.18
N THR A 838 -10.47 -4.13 -16.36
CA THR A 838 -10.80 -5.55 -16.64
C THR A 838 -9.61 -6.35 -17.19
N LEU A 839 -8.49 -5.68 -17.47
CA LEU A 839 -7.26 -6.34 -17.91
C LEU A 839 -6.48 -6.85 -16.69
N SER A 840 -5.84 -8.02 -16.85
CA SER A 840 -4.89 -8.53 -15.85
C SER A 840 -3.64 -7.64 -15.76
N GLY A 841 -2.85 -7.78 -14.69
CA GLY A 841 -1.58 -7.06 -14.54
C GLY A 841 -0.63 -7.26 -15.70
N GLY A 842 -0.45 -8.52 -16.14
CA GLY A 842 0.39 -8.86 -17.27
C GLY A 842 -0.14 -8.36 -18.62
N GLU A 843 -1.47 -8.34 -18.84
CA GLU A 843 -2.07 -7.75 -20.04
C GLU A 843 -1.83 -6.23 -20.11
N ASN A 844 -2.04 -5.52 -18.99
CA ASN A 844 -1.72 -4.09 -18.91
C ASN A 844 -0.25 -3.80 -19.24
N GLN A 845 0.66 -4.60 -18.71
CA GLN A 845 2.08 -4.50 -18.94
C GLN A 845 2.46 -4.72 -20.40
N ARG A 846 1.88 -5.75 -21.04
CA ARG A 846 2.09 -6.02 -22.46
C ARG A 846 1.53 -4.90 -23.36
N VAL A 847 0.39 -4.27 -23.03
CA VAL A 847 -0.11 -3.10 -23.78
C VAL A 847 0.86 -1.91 -23.67
N LYS A 848 1.47 -1.67 -22.49
CA LYS A 848 2.51 -0.64 -22.32
C LYS A 848 3.71 -0.95 -23.19
N LEU A 849 4.18 -2.19 -23.19
CA LEU A 849 5.29 -2.65 -24.04
C LEU A 849 4.99 -2.44 -25.51
N ALA A 850 3.80 -2.83 -26.01
CA ALA A 850 3.39 -2.60 -27.40
C ALA A 850 3.46 -1.13 -27.80
N THR A 851 3.06 -0.24 -26.92
CA THR A 851 3.08 1.20 -27.17
C THR A 851 4.50 1.70 -27.38
N GLU A 852 5.46 1.23 -26.56
CA GLU A 852 6.87 1.62 -26.71
C GLU A 852 7.50 1.00 -27.97
N LEU A 853 7.18 -0.26 -28.29
CA LEU A 853 7.65 -0.92 -29.50
C LEU A 853 7.16 -0.26 -30.80
N SER A 854 6.00 0.40 -30.76
CA SER A 854 5.45 1.14 -31.89
C SER A 854 6.14 2.48 -32.18
N LYS A 855 6.97 2.98 -31.24
CA LYS A 855 7.71 4.23 -31.36
C LYS A 855 9.04 4.02 -32.11
N LYS A 856 9.60 5.12 -32.65
CA LYS A 856 10.92 5.08 -33.26
C LYS A 856 11.96 4.79 -32.20
N ASP A 857 12.80 3.81 -32.46
CA ASP A 857 13.85 3.35 -31.56
C ASP A 857 15.18 4.04 -31.84
N THR A 858 15.95 4.35 -30.80
CA THR A 858 17.26 5.00 -30.85
C THR A 858 18.42 4.03 -30.62
N GLY A 859 18.15 2.83 -30.11
CA GLY A 859 19.15 1.85 -29.72
C GLY A 859 19.94 2.19 -28.44
N LYS A 860 19.50 3.19 -27.67
CA LYS A 860 20.11 3.62 -26.39
C LYS A 860 19.10 3.72 -25.25
N THR A 861 17.97 3.07 -25.38
CA THR A 861 16.92 3.09 -24.37
C THR A 861 17.17 2.02 -23.32
N LEU A 862 17.02 2.37 -22.03
CA LEU A 862 16.94 1.42 -20.93
C LEU A 862 15.48 1.09 -20.65
N PHE A 863 15.11 -0.17 -20.90
CA PHE A 863 13.80 -0.71 -20.54
C PHE A 863 13.89 -1.40 -19.18
N ILE A 864 12.99 -1.06 -18.26
CA ILE A 864 12.88 -1.67 -16.93
C ILE A 864 11.53 -2.38 -16.83
N PHE A 865 11.55 -3.69 -16.61
CA PHE A 865 10.38 -4.52 -16.41
C PHE A 865 10.34 -5.07 -14.99
N ASP A 866 9.16 -5.00 -14.38
CA ASP A 866 8.93 -5.54 -13.04
C ASP A 866 7.98 -6.74 -13.12
N GLU A 867 8.52 -7.94 -12.89
CA GLU A 867 7.84 -9.25 -12.94
C GLU A 867 6.94 -9.42 -14.19
N PRO A 868 7.51 -9.35 -15.42
CA PRO A 868 6.71 -9.36 -16.63
C PRO A 868 6.08 -10.73 -16.99
N THR A 869 6.47 -11.81 -16.32
CA THR A 869 5.90 -13.15 -16.55
C THR A 869 4.65 -13.44 -15.71
N THR A 870 4.23 -12.52 -14.87
CA THR A 870 3.03 -12.65 -14.04
C THR A 870 1.81 -13.02 -14.87
N GLY A 871 1.12 -14.11 -14.50
CA GLY A 871 -0.09 -14.61 -15.19
C GLY A 871 0.13 -15.18 -16.58
N LEU A 872 1.38 -15.52 -16.93
CA LEU A 872 1.73 -16.06 -18.24
C LEU A 872 1.95 -17.57 -18.18
N HIS A 873 1.32 -18.26 -19.14
CA HIS A 873 1.66 -19.64 -19.43
C HIS A 873 3.05 -19.73 -20.12
N PHE A 874 3.73 -20.86 -20.06
CA PHE A 874 5.05 -21.10 -20.66
C PHE A 874 5.17 -20.61 -22.10
N GLU A 875 4.17 -20.87 -22.94
CA GLU A 875 4.13 -20.38 -24.33
C GLU A 875 4.10 -18.87 -24.44
N ASP A 876 3.34 -18.20 -23.55
CA ASP A 876 3.28 -16.74 -23.52
C ASP A 876 4.63 -16.13 -23.04
N ILE A 877 5.33 -16.82 -22.13
CA ILE A 877 6.69 -16.45 -21.71
C ILE A 877 7.66 -16.52 -22.88
N ASN A 878 7.59 -17.58 -23.67
CA ASN A 878 8.43 -17.74 -24.87
C ASN A 878 8.21 -16.58 -25.86
N VAL A 879 6.96 -16.20 -26.12
CA VAL A 879 6.61 -15.05 -26.97
C VAL A 879 7.18 -13.76 -26.39
N LEU A 880 7.04 -13.53 -25.07
CA LEU A 880 7.58 -12.36 -24.40
C LEU A 880 9.11 -12.29 -24.51
N LEU A 881 9.83 -13.37 -24.26
CA LEU A 881 11.30 -13.45 -24.38
C LEU A 881 11.75 -13.12 -25.80
N GLY A 882 11.03 -13.60 -26.81
CA GLY A 882 11.28 -13.24 -28.20
C GLY A 882 11.17 -11.74 -28.48
N VAL A 883 10.24 -11.06 -27.79
CA VAL A 883 10.08 -9.60 -27.88
C VAL A 883 11.20 -8.86 -27.15
N LEU A 884 11.55 -9.29 -25.93
CA LEU A 884 12.63 -8.69 -25.15
C LEU A 884 13.98 -8.81 -25.86
N ASN A 885 14.28 -9.98 -26.44
CA ASN A 885 15.48 -10.21 -27.24
C ASN A 885 15.53 -9.28 -28.46
N ARG A 886 14.44 -9.08 -29.20
CA ARG A 886 14.38 -8.13 -30.32
C ARG A 886 14.68 -6.69 -29.90
N LEU A 887 14.32 -6.27 -28.67
CA LEU A 887 14.70 -4.95 -28.14
C LEU A 887 16.20 -4.85 -27.93
N VAL A 888 16.82 -5.88 -27.36
CA VAL A 888 18.28 -5.93 -27.13
C VAL A 888 19.04 -5.96 -28.46
N ASP A 889 18.58 -6.75 -29.45
CA ASP A 889 19.19 -6.85 -30.76
C ASP A 889 19.20 -5.52 -31.53
N LYS A 890 18.31 -4.58 -31.18
CA LYS A 890 18.31 -3.21 -31.68
C LYS A 890 19.29 -2.28 -30.94
N GLY A 891 20.08 -2.78 -29.99
CA GLY A 891 21.08 -2.04 -29.22
C GLY A 891 20.60 -1.50 -27.87
N ASN A 892 19.34 -1.70 -27.50
CA ASN A 892 18.80 -1.26 -26.22
C ASN A 892 19.27 -2.15 -25.05
N THR A 893 19.12 -1.65 -23.85
CA THR A 893 19.34 -2.41 -22.62
C THR A 893 17.99 -2.79 -22.03
N VAL A 894 17.83 -4.07 -21.71
CA VAL A 894 16.62 -4.59 -21.06
C VAL A 894 16.99 -5.08 -19.67
N LEU A 895 16.39 -4.48 -18.65
CA LEU A 895 16.53 -4.85 -17.25
C LEU A 895 15.20 -5.41 -16.75
N VAL A 896 15.22 -6.65 -16.25
CA VAL A 896 14.03 -7.35 -15.76
C VAL A 896 14.23 -7.75 -14.30
N ILE A 897 13.26 -7.46 -13.44
CA ILE A 897 13.18 -8.03 -12.09
C ILE A 897 12.35 -9.30 -12.21
N GLU A 898 12.91 -10.46 -11.90
CA GLU A 898 12.21 -11.74 -12.11
C GLU A 898 12.62 -12.86 -11.14
N HIS A 899 11.67 -13.80 -10.98
CA HIS A 899 11.85 -15.04 -10.22
C HIS A 899 11.69 -16.29 -11.10
N ASN A 900 11.11 -16.11 -12.28
CA ASN A 900 10.90 -17.20 -13.23
C ASN A 900 12.21 -17.69 -13.82
N LEU A 901 12.48 -18.99 -13.67
CA LEU A 901 13.74 -19.62 -14.10
C LEU A 901 13.95 -19.56 -15.59
N ASP A 902 12.89 -19.64 -16.39
CA ASP A 902 12.97 -19.56 -17.85
C ASP A 902 13.47 -18.18 -18.34
N VAL A 903 13.10 -17.11 -17.63
CA VAL A 903 13.62 -15.77 -17.90
C VAL A 903 15.07 -15.64 -17.43
N ILE A 904 15.38 -16.15 -16.24
CA ILE A 904 16.73 -16.07 -15.66
C ILE A 904 17.73 -16.82 -16.55
N LYS A 905 17.41 -18.06 -16.98
CA LYS A 905 18.30 -18.85 -17.87
C LYS A 905 18.44 -18.24 -19.27
N SER A 906 17.47 -17.41 -19.71
CA SER A 906 17.51 -16.75 -21.02
C SER A 906 18.26 -15.40 -20.99
N ALA A 907 18.60 -14.84 -19.82
CA ALA A 907 19.27 -13.56 -19.69
C ALA A 907 20.76 -13.63 -20.08
N ASP A 908 21.31 -12.53 -20.60
CA ASP A 908 22.75 -12.41 -20.87
C ASP A 908 23.55 -12.19 -19.59
N TYR A 909 22.98 -11.49 -18.61
CA TYR A 909 23.63 -11.13 -17.35
C TYR A 909 22.62 -11.21 -16.19
N VAL A 910 23.01 -11.81 -15.10
CA VAL A 910 22.17 -11.96 -13.91
C VAL A 910 22.82 -11.26 -12.72
N ILE A 911 22.01 -10.59 -11.93
CA ILE A 911 22.39 -9.97 -10.66
C ILE A 911 21.53 -10.62 -9.58
N ASP A 912 22.13 -11.38 -8.69
CA ASP A 912 21.43 -12.10 -7.63
C ASP A 912 21.54 -11.39 -6.29
N MET A 913 20.39 -11.08 -5.67
CA MET A 913 20.29 -10.33 -4.42
C MET A 913 19.88 -11.24 -3.26
N GLY A 914 20.48 -11.03 -2.10
CA GLY A 914 20.14 -11.81 -0.91
C GLY A 914 21.08 -11.51 0.28
N PRO A 915 21.44 -12.55 1.08
CA PRO A 915 21.07 -13.99 1.00
C PRO A 915 19.64 -14.32 1.48
N GLY A 916 18.99 -13.41 2.20
CA GLY A 916 17.65 -13.54 2.75
C GLY A 916 16.76 -12.35 2.42
N GLY A 917 15.56 -12.29 3.05
CA GLY A 917 14.66 -11.14 3.02
C GLY A 917 14.89 -10.18 4.19
N GLY A 918 14.33 -8.97 4.13
CA GLY A 918 14.38 -7.99 5.22
C GLY A 918 15.80 -7.63 5.65
N LYS A 919 16.07 -7.70 6.95
CA LYS A 919 17.38 -7.41 7.55
C LYS A 919 18.50 -8.31 7.03
N ASN A 920 18.17 -9.54 6.64
CA ASN A 920 19.10 -10.52 6.11
C ASN A 920 19.35 -10.38 4.60
N GLY A 921 18.67 -9.43 3.95
CA GLY A 921 18.86 -9.09 2.54
C GLY A 921 19.72 -7.86 2.32
N GLY A 922 19.51 -7.22 1.19
CA GLY A 922 20.08 -5.93 0.86
C GLY A 922 21.49 -5.93 0.30
N ASN A 923 22.02 -7.10 -0.10
CA ASN A 923 23.32 -7.24 -0.76
C ASN A 923 23.16 -7.82 -2.16
N ILE A 924 24.08 -7.50 -3.05
CA ILE A 924 24.34 -8.26 -4.28
C ILE A 924 25.28 -9.39 -3.90
N ILE A 925 24.82 -10.64 -4.11
CA ILE A 925 25.59 -11.84 -3.71
C ILE A 925 26.44 -12.34 -4.86
N ALA A 926 25.88 -12.33 -6.06
CA ALA A 926 26.54 -12.81 -7.26
C ALA A 926 26.12 -12.01 -8.48
N THR A 927 27.05 -11.88 -9.44
CA THR A 927 26.81 -11.24 -10.74
C THR A 927 27.54 -12.02 -11.83
N GLY A 928 26.94 -12.16 -12.99
CA GLY A 928 27.56 -12.88 -14.11
C GLY A 928 26.54 -13.48 -15.05
N THR A 929 26.98 -14.39 -15.91
CA THR A 929 26.06 -15.16 -16.76
C THR A 929 25.27 -16.18 -15.93
N PRO A 930 24.12 -16.68 -16.38
CA PRO A 930 23.37 -17.72 -15.67
C PRO A 930 24.24 -18.93 -15.30
N GLU A 931 25.15 -19.36 -16.17
CA GLU A 931 26.06 -20.47 -15.93
C GLU A 931 27.06 -20.18 -14.79
N GLN A 932 27.55 -18.94 -14.70
CA GLN A 932 28.44 -18.49 -13.61
C GLN A 932 27.69 -18.45 -12.28
N ILE A 933 26.44 -17.98 -12.26
CA ILE A 933 25.61 -17.98 -11.06
C ILE A 933 25.29 -19.41 -10.61
N ALA A 934 24.97 -20.32 -11.54
CA ALA A 934 24.66 -21.72 -11.28
C ALA A 934 25.86 -22.46 -10.62
N ALA A 935 27.08 -22.10 -10.97
CA ALA A 935 28.30 -22.62 -10.38
C ALA A 935 28.64 -22.03 -8.98
N GLY A 936 27.89 -21.00 -8.54
CA GLY A 936 28.07 -20.28 -7.29
C GLY A 936 27.32 -20.90 -6.11
N VAL A 937 27.32 -20.15 -4.99
CA VAL A 937 26.70 -20.58 -3.72
C VAL A 937 25.46 -19.72 -3.36
N SER A 938 24.93 -18.97 -4.29
CA SER A 938 23.76 -18.13 -4.03
C SER A 938 22.49 -18.97 -3.81
N PRO A 939 21.45 -18.46 -3.11
CA PRO A 939 20.18 -19.17 -2.93
C PRO A 939 19.48 -19.53 -4.23
N THR A 940 19.73 -18.79 -5.32
CA THR A 940 19.15 -19.02 -6.66
C THR A 940 19.97 -20.05 -7.46
N ALA A 941 21.24 -20.22 -7.16
CA ALA A 941 22.17 -21.08 -7.92
C ALA A 941 21.66 -22.53 -8.14
N PRO A 942 21.18 -23.28 -7.11
CA PRO A 942 20.73 -24.67 -7.30
C PRO A 942 19.57 -24.79 -8.30
N TYR A 943 18.66 -23.81 -8.30
CA TYR A 943 17.49 -23.79 -9.17
C TYR A 943 17.86 -23.45 -10.62
N ILE A 944 18.81 -22.53 -10.82
CA ILE A 944 19.34 -22.24 -12.17
C ILE A 944 20.08 -23.47 -12.71
N ALA A 945 20.88 -24.13 -11.89
CA ALA A 945 21.63 -25.30 -12.28
C ALA A 945 20.74 -26.49 -12.71
N SER A 946 19.53 -26.60 -12.13
CA SER A 946 18.58 -27.65 -12.51
C SER A 946 17.87 -27.37 -13.85
N GLU A 947 17.93 -26.15 -14.35
CA GLU A 947 17.28 -25.74 -15.60
C GLU A 947 18.25 -25.47 -16.77
N LEU A 948 19.57 -25.44 -16.50
CA LEU A 948 20.62 -25.32 -17.52
C LEU A 948 21.06 -26.72 -17.99
#